data_cd1983afcc9a3221fbd18895e8d8c609
#
_entry.id   cd1983afcc9a3221fbd18895e8d8c609
#
_cell.length_a   1.000
_cell.length_b   1.000
_cell.length_c   1.000
_cell.angle_alpha   90.00
_cell.angle_beta   90.00
_cell.angle_gamma   90.00
#
_symmetry.space_group_name_H-M   'P 1'
#
loop_
_entity.id
_entity.type
_entity.pdbx_description
1 polymer ?
#
loop_
_entity_poly.entity_id
_entity_poly.type
_entity_poly.pdbx_seq_one_letter_code
_entity_poly.pdbx_strand_id
1 'polypeptide(L)'
;MVLLLPVFPNGVYAALPPVDLTDLSLEELMNLRVTSTARRPQTVAESAAAIFVITQEDIRRSGVTSIPEALRMVPGVEVARIDANKWAVSVRGFNGRFANKLQVMLDGRSVYTPLFSGVLWDAQDTVLEDIDHIEVVRGPGASLWGANAVNGVINIVTKRARDTQGSLLVAGGGTEERGFSTYRYGGKVNDDTYYRAYAKYFNRDSQEFIGGGDAADDWQVGRSGFRVDWEPEGPDGLTVEGDFYKGVVGTTGRSFSLTTPFNQTVNTDDSIFGGDMLGRWTHKFEDGSDMQLQVYYDLVAGDELGVSLDEHTFDVDFQHHFQAGDRNDIVWGMGYRLNAAQFDGNFTVSFTDEHRTDHLASAFFQDDIALVDDELRLTLGSKFEYNTYTGFEIQPTARLLWTPDRQQSIWLAASRATRTPSQAEDSIVLNSVLPPNVTADPNNPNPFPVPLQIGVLGNQHQQSEDLLAFELGYRVRPDDNFAVDIAAFYDIYDHLATEEVKTAGFVPCPTPPLFVCFDGTSQFDNRGSAETYGLEVGTDIRPAPWWQLHGAYTFLVMNLDRDAGSNDPLIEQTDGRNPRHQISVRSSFDLSDDWDFDIWARYVSDLPERGVDSYFTFDTRLGWRPMEGVELSVVGQNLLAGHHLEFTPELVDTTPTEVERSVYGKVTVTF
;
A
#
# COMPACT_ATOMS: atom_id res chain seq x y z
N MET A 1 39.98 12.52 -13.81
CA MET A 1 39.45 13.90 -13.83
C MET A 1 39.08 14.23 -12.39
N VAL A 2 39.90 15.01 -11.71
CA VAL A 2 39.76 15.30 -10.27
C VAL A 2 38.68 16.40 -10.13
N LEU A 3 37.55 16.06 -9.48
CA LEU A 3 36.53 17.07 -9.13
C LEU A 3 36.99 17.80 -7.87
N LEU A 4 37.32 19.05 -8.01
CA LEU A 4 37.53 20.02 -6.92
C LEU A 4 36.16 20.43 -6.36
N LEU A 5 35.86 20.04 -5.12
CA LEU A 5 34.73 20.54 -4.35
C LEU A 5 35.07 21.94 -3.82
N PRO A 6 34.17 22.92 -3.88
CA PRO A 6 34.36 24.22 -3.25
C PRO A 6 34.21 24.13 -1.73
N VAL A 7 35.19 24.62 -1.00
CA VAL A 7 35.17 24.81 0.45
C VAL A 7 34.42 26.12 0.74
N PHE A 8 33.25 26.03 1.39
CA PHE A 8 32.55 27.20 1.92
C PHE A 8 32.88 27.42 3.40
N PRO A 9 33.00 28.67 3.87
CA PRO A 9 33.38 28.96 5.24
C PRO A 9 32.23 28.70 6.22
N ASN A 10 32.58 28.12 7.36
CA ASN A 10 31.73 27.78 8.49
C ASN A 10 31.00 29.00 9.07
N GLY A 11 29.68 29.01 8.96
CA GLY A 11 28.80 29.75 9.85
C GLY A 11 28.12 28.70 10.77
N VAL A 12 28.54 28.65 12.03
CA VAL A 12 27.91 27.81 13.06
C VAL A 12 26.56 28.44 13.40
N TYR A 13 25.50 27.91 12.84
CA TYR A 13 24.15 28.07 13.39
C TYR A 13 23.85 26.81 14.21
N ALA A 14 23.67 26.99 15.52
CA ALA A 14 23.17 25.94 16.40
C ALA A 14 21.76 25.56 15.94
N ALA A 15 21.63 24.45 15.24
CA ALA A 15 20.35 23.81 15.04
C ALA A 15 19.81 23.39 16.42
N LEU A 16 18.55 23.69 16.70
CA LEU A 16 17.85 23.05 17.82
C LEU A 16 17.96 21.54 17.58
N PRO A 17 18.25 20.75 18.60
CA PRO A 17 18.35 19.31 18.45
C PRO A 17 17.02 18.81 17.85
N PRO A 18 17.05 17.91 16.83
CA PRO A 18 15.83 17.23 16.41
C PRO A 18 15.23 16.58 17.66
N VAL A 19 13.92 16.70 17.82
CA VAL A 19 13.20 15.93 18.83
C VAL A 19 13.47 14.47 18.50
N ASP A 20 14.20 13.80 19.36
CA ASP A 20 14.58 12.42 19.17
C ASP A 20 13.32 11.57 19.38
N LEU A 21 12.69 11.13 18.29
CA LEU A 21 11.47 10.29 18.33
C LEU A 21 11.77 8.89 18.93
N THR A 22 13.03 8.55 19.18
CA THR A 22 13.42 7.31 19.86
C THR A 22 12.97 7.24 21.31
N ASP A 23 12.74 8.40 21.94
CA ASP A 23 12.31 8.51 23.33
C ASP A 23 10.79 8.71 23.51
N LEU A 24 9.98 8.56 22.45
CA LEU A 24 8.53 8.66 22.61
C LEU A 24 8.06 7.64 23.65
N SER A 25 7.56 8.15 24.77
CA SER A 25 6.85 7.34 25.76
C SER A 25 5.63 6.69 25.13
N LEU A 26 5.11 5.60 25.69
CA LEU A 26 3.83 5.03 25.21
C LEU A 26 2.68 6.05 25.30
N GLU A 27 2.79 7.06 26.18
CA GLU A 27 1.89 8.20 26.24
C GLU A 27 1.96 9.06 24.99
N GLU A 28 3.15 9.35 24.50
CA GLU A 28 3.34 10.14 23.29
C GLU A 28 2.87 9.38 22.03
N LEU A 29 3.05 8.04 21.98
CA LEU A 29 2.49 7.19 20.90
C LEU A 29 0.95 7.24 20.86
N MET A 30 0.28 7.18 22.01
CA MET A 30 -1.18 7.32 22.11
C MET A 30 -1.67 8.74 21.77
N ASN A 31 -0.81 9.74 21.98
CA ASN A 31 -1.06 11.15 21.68
C ASN A 31 -0.58 11.55 20.28
N LEU A 32 0.00 10.62 19.49
CA LEU A 32 0.31 10.89 18.09
C LEU A 32 -0.96 11.34 17.37
N ARG A 33 -0.81 12.42 16.61
CA ARG A 33 -1.91 12.97 15.82
C ARG A 33 -1.98 12.28 14.48
N VAL A 34 -3.15 11.76 14.18
CA VAL A 34 -3.48 11.08 12.92
C VAL A 34 -4.60 11.83 12.22
N THR A 35 -4.64 11.73 10.91
CA THR A 35 -5.62 12.43 10.06
C THR A 35 -6.55 11.47 9.32
N SER A 36 -6.15 10.23 9.14
CA SER A 36 -6.86 9.25 8.29
C SER A 36 -8.26 8.88 8.79
N THR A 37 -8.54 9.02 10.08
CA THR A 37 -9.82 8.63 10.69
C THR A 37 -10.87 9.74 10.74
N ALA A 38 -10.46 11.02 10.55
CA ALA A 38 -11.36 12.17 10.68
C ALA A 38 -11.09 13.31 9.69
N ARG A 39 -10.10 13.19 8.78
CA ARG A 39 -9.59 14.27 7.91
C ARG A 39 -9.19 15.55 8.68
N ARG A 40 -8.96 15.43 9.97
CA ARG A 40 -8.42 16.44 10.87
C ARG A 40 -7.50 15.79 11.89
N PRO A 41 -6.55 16.55 12.47
CA PRO A 41 -5.66 16.00 13.48
C PRO A 41 -6.45 15.58 14.74
N GLN A 42 -6.41 14.29 15.08
CA GLN A 42 -6.91 13.74 16.35
C GLN A 42 -5.91 12.73 16.90
N THR A 43 -5.96 12.43 18.18
CA THR A 43 -5.04 11.45 18.76
C THR A 43 -5.48 10.02 18.44
N VAL A 44 -4.55 9.07 18.47
CA VAL A 44 -4.86 7.64 18.32
C VAL A 44 -5.86 7.19 19.37
N ALA A 45 -5.74 7.68 20.61
CA ALA A 45 -6.65 7.37 21.72
C ALA A 45 -8.08 7.83 21.46
N GLU A 46 -8.28 8.94 20.74
CA GLU A 46 -9.58 9.52 20.39
C GLU A 46 -10.19 8.94 19.11
N SER A 47 -9.50 8.04 18.43
CA SER A 47 -9.96 7.44 17.18
C SER A 47 -10.82 6.21 17.43
N ALA A 48 -12.07 6.22 16.96
CA ALA A 48 -12.98 5.08 16.98
C ALA A 48 -12.73 4.18 15.74
N ALA A 49 -11.50 3.70 15.56
CA ALA A 49 -11.09 2.83 14.45
C ALA A 49 -9.85 2.01 14.83
N ALA A 50 -9.63 0.87 14.21
CA ALA A 50 -8.39 0.10 14.34
C ALA A 50 -7.28 0.82 13.58
N ILE A 51 -6.52 1.68 14.24
CA ILE A 51 -5.41 2.42 13.63
C ILE A 51 -4.07 1.98 14.21
N PHE A 52 -3.07 1.88 13.35
CA PHE A 52 -1.68 1.65 13.71
C PHE A 52 -0.80 2.73 13.06
N VAL A 53 0.20 3.20 13.78
CA VAL A 53 1.15 4.20 13.26
C VAL A 53 2.55 3.62 13.26
N ILE A 54 3.16 3.61 12.08
CA ILE A 54 4.59 3.28 11.92
C ILE A 54 5.33 4.61 12.00
N THR A 55 6.17 4.76 13.01
CA THR A 55 6.97 5.98 13.19
C THR A 55 8.21 5.96 12.28
N GLN A 56 8.83 7.13 12.11
CA GLN A 56 10.10 7.23 11.39
C GLN A 56 11.20 6.39 12.07
N GLU A 57 11.17 6.31 13.40
CA GLU A 57 12.11 5.48 14.17
C GLU A 57 11.88 3.97 13.93
N ASP A 58 10.63 3.52 13.85
CA ASP A 58 10.31 2.15 13.46
C ASP A 58 10.90 1.81 12.08
N ILE A 59 10.78 2.72 11.11
CA ILE A 59 11.35 2.54 9.77
C ILE A 59 12.88 2.45 9.86
N ARG A 60 13.53 3.36 10.58
CA ARG A 60 14.99 3.38 10.75
C ARG A 60 15.51 2.09 11.38
N ARG A 61 14.88 1.63 12.48
CA ARG A 61 15.31 0.48 13.27
C ARG A 61 14.96 -0.87 12.65
N SER A 62 13.95 -0.93 11.79
CA SER A 62 13.60 -2.17 11.10
C SER A 62 14.60 -2.59 10.03
N GLY A 63 15.34 -1.65 9.46
CA GLY A 63 16.24 -1.91 8.34
C GLY A 63 15.53 -2.21 7.02
N VAL A 64 14.27 -1.78 6.86
CA VAL A 64 13.55 -1.89 5.58
C VAL A 64 14.06 -0.88 4.57
N THR A 65 13.96 -1.21 3.29
CA THR A 65 14.44 -0.40 2.17
C THR A 65 13.33 0.05 1.23
N SER A 66 12.08 -0.36 1.51
CA SER A 66 10.90 0.01 0.74
C SER A 66 9.65 0.21 1.63
N ILE A 67 8.66 0.91 1.12
CA ILE A 67 7.40 1.17 1.83
C ILE A 67 6.61 -0.14 2.08
N PRO A 68 6.42 -1.06 1.13
CA PRO A 68 5.73 -2.32 1.40
C PRO A 68 6.34 -3.13 2.53
N GLU A 69 7.67 -3.19 2.61
CA GLU A 69 8.35 -3.91 3.68
C GLU A 69 8.10 -3.28 5.07
N ALA A 70 7.95 -1.95 5.15
CA ALA A 70 7.57 -1.29 6.40
C ALA A 70 6.16 -1.68 6.88
N LEU A 71 5.23 -1.93 5.95
CA LEU A 71 3.85 -2.30 6.28
C LEU A 71 3.73 -3.67 6.96
N ARG A 72 4.75 -4.55 6.87
CA ARG A 72 4.81 -5.83 7.60
C ARG A 72 4.81 -5.69 9.13
N MET A 73 5.00 -4.48 9.65
CA MET A 73 4.94 -4.20 11.09
C MET A 73 3.51 -4.16 11.63
N VAL A 74 2.52 -3.97 10.75
CA VAL A 74 1.14 -3.66 11.12
C VAL A 74 0.33 -4.94 11.28
N PRO A 75 -0.31 -5.19 12.43
CA PRO A 75 -1.25 -6.31 12.56
C PRO A 75 -2.42 -6.11 11.59
N GLY A 76 -2.90 -7.18 10.95
CA GLY A 76 -4.00 -7.13 9.98
C GLY A 76 -3.58 -6.75 8.55
N VAL A 77 -2.34 -6.34 8.33
CA VAL A 77 -1.78 -6.13 6.99
C VAL A 77 -1.01 -7.37 6.55
N GLU A 78 -1.33 -7.87 5.39
CA GLU A 78 -0.59 -8.92 4.72
C GLU A 78 0.28 -8.29 3.63
N VAL A 79 1.57 -8.61 3.66
CA VAL A 79 2.55 -8.21 2.65
C VAL A 79 3.29 -9.46 2.21
N ALA A 80 3.24 -9.77 0.93
CA ALA A 80 3.97 -10.89 0.34
C ALA A 80 4.71 -10.44 -0.93
N ARG A 81 5.95 -10.87 -1.08
CA ARG A 81 6.73 -10.64 -2.31
C ARG A 81 6.40 -11.71 -3.33
N ILE A 82 6.12 -11.28 -4.54
CA ILE A 82 5.84 -12.14 -5.70
C ILE A 82 7.13 -12.41 -6.47
N ASP A 83 7.91 -11.35 -6.67
CA ASP A 83 9.24 -11.33 -7.26
C ASP A 83 10.07 -10.15 -6.69
N ALA A 84 11.22 -9.83 -7.25
CA ALA A 84 12.12 -8.80 -6.73
C ALA A 84 11.49 -7.40 -6.69
N ASN A 85 10.48 -7.12 -7.52
CA ASN A 85 9.91 -5.79 -7.71
C ASN A 85 8.38 -5.73 -7.57
N LYS A 86 7.70 -6.86 -7.27
CA LYS A 86 6.24 -6.92 -7.14
C LYS A 86 5.82 -7.44 -5.78
N TRP A 87 4.81 -6.79 -5.20
CA TRP A 87 4.23 -7.13 -3.90
C TRP A 87 2.72 -7.34 -4.00
N ALA A 88 2.23 -8.28 -3.21
CA ALA A 88 0.83 -8.41 -2.84
C ALA A 88 0.65 -7.76 -1.48
N VAL A 89 -0.17 -6.71 -1.37
CA VAL A 89 -0.42 -5.98 -0.13
C VAL A 89 -1.92 -5.83 0.08
N SER A 90 -2.42 -6.34 1.20
CA SER A 90 -3.84 -6.25 1.54
C SER A 90 -4.07 -6.07 3.04
N VAL A 91 -5.31 -5.76 3.40
CA VAL A 91 -5.79 -5.68 4.77
C VAL A 91 -7.00 -6.58 4.91
N ARG A 92 -7.04 -7.44 5.94
CA ARG A 92 -8.18 -8.33 6.25
C ARG A 92 -8.62 -9.21 5.10
N GLY A 93 -7.67 -9.73 4.31
CA GLY A 93 -7.94 -10.67 3.23
C GLY A 93 -7.96 -10.07 1.82
N PHE A 94 -8.32 -10.90 0.85
CA PHE A 94 -8.29 -10.60 -0.59
C PHE A 94 -6.89 -10.22 -1.09
N ASN A 95 -5.86 -10.93 -0.57
CA ASN A 95 -4.48 -10.66 -0.96
C ASN A 95 -4.20 -11.08 -2.41
N GLY A 96 -3.40 -10.27 -3.08
CA GLY A 96 -2.99 -10.49 -4.46
C GLY A 96 -2.16 -9.33 -4.99
N ARG A 97 -1.49 -9.55 -6.13
CA ARG A 97 -0.77 -8.47 -6.83
C ARG A 97 -1.70 -7.30 -7.17
N PHE A 98 -2.91 -7.63 -7.58
CA PHE A 98 -3.93 -6.68 -7.99
C PHE A 98 -4.99 -6.45 -6.89
N ALA A 99 -4.55 -6.51 -5.61
CA ALA A 99 -5.41 -6.20 -4.47
C ALA A 99 -6.05 -4.81 -4.63
N ASN A 100 -7.39 -4.75 -4.53
CA ASN A 100 -8.17 -3.60 -4.97
C ASN A 100 -9.17 -3.07 -3.92
N LYS A 101 -8.96 -3.43 -2.64
CA LYS A 101 -9.83 -3.03 -1.52
C LYS A 101 -9.13 -2.09 -0.53
N LEU A 102 -8.00 -1.49 -0.94
CA LEU A 102 -7.13 -0.71 -0.09
C LEU A 102 -6.86 0.66 -0.71
N GLN A 103 -7.20 1.72 0.00
CA GLN A 103 -6.84 3.09 -0.38
C GLN A 103 -5.46 3.43 0.18
N VAL A 104 -4.53 3.85 -0.69
CA VAL A 104 -3.19 4.29 -0.29
C VAL A 104 -2.97 5.73 -0.72
N MET A 105 -2.40 6.52 0.18
CA MET A 105 -2.08 7.93 -0.06
C MET A 105 -0.65 8.24 0.34
N LEU A 106 -0.03 9.18 -0.38
CA LEU A 106 1.24 9.81 -0.04
C LEU A 106 1.00 11.32 0.03
N ASP A 107 1.17 11.90 1.23
CA ASP A 107 0.85 13.31 1.52
C ASP A 107 -0.55 13.75 1.07
N GLY A 108 -1.53 12.83 1.16
CA GLY A 108 -2.92 13.06 0.76
C GLY A 108 -3.20 12.92 -0.74
N ARG A 109 -2.20 12.68 -1.58
CA ARG A 109 -2.37 12.25 -2.98
C ARG A 109 -2.66 10.75 -3.00
N SER A 110 -3.75 10.34 -3.60
CA SER A 110 -4.05 8.93 -3.85
C SER A 110 -3.06 8.36 -4.87
N VAL A 111 -2.40 7.26 -4.53
CA VAL A 111 -1.44 6.54 -5.41
C VAL A 111 -2.07 5.31 -6.07
N TYR A 112 -3.36 5.24 -6.04
CA TYR A 112 -4.18 4.21 -6.63
C TYR A 112 -4.26 4.36 -8.15
N THR A 113 -4.07 3.26 -8.89
CA THR A 113 -4.31 3.22 -10.34
C THR A 113 -5.74 2.74 -10.64
N PRO A 114 -6.51 3.42 -11.51
CA PRO A 114 -7.80 2.95 -11.97
C PRO A 114 -7.70 1.69 -12.86
N LEU A 115 -6.52 1.31 -13.33
CA LEU A 115 -6.32 0.12 -14.15
C LEU A 115 -6.89 -1.14 -13.49
N PHE A 116 -6.53 -1.39 -12.22
CA PHE A 116 -7.04 -2.54 -11.45
C PHE A 116 -7.58 -2.16 -10.07
N SER A 117 -7.77 -0.88 -9.80
CA SER A 117 -8.27 -0.35 -8.53
C SER A 117 -7.37 -0.64 -7.31
N GLY A 118 -6.05 -0.62 -7.52
CA GLY A 118 -5.04 -0.91 -6.51
C GLY A 118 -3.78 -0.05 -6.65
N VAL A 119 -2.63 -0.55 -6.21
CA VAL A 119 -1.36 0.19 -6.16
C VAL A 119 -0.26 -0.55 -6.91
N LEU A 120 0.41 0.16 -7.81
CA LEU A 120 1.67 -0.28 -8.42
C LEU A 120 2.80 0.05 -7.45
N TRP A 121 3.18 -0.92 -6.60
CA TRP A 121 4.12 -0.71 -5.51
C TRP A 121 5.57 -0.44 -5.97
N ASP A 122 5.95 -0.91 -7.14
CA ASP A 122 7.23 -0.63 -7.80
C ASP A 122 7.40 0.85 -8.20
N ALA A 123 6.28 1.53 -8.47
CA ALA A 123 6.23 2.97 -8.73
C ALA A 123 6.21 3.83 -7.45
N GLN A 124 5.82 3.27 -6.28
CA GLN A 124 5.63 4.04 -5.05
C GLN A 124 6.87 3.98 -4.15
N ASP A 125 7.59 5.08 -4.09
CA ASP A 125 8.78 5.25 -3.26
C ASP A 125 8.99 6.73 -2.88
N THR A 126 9.74 6.98 -1.82
CA THR A 126 10.21 8.30 -1.40
C THR A 126 11.50 8.16 -0.60
N VAL A 127 12.04 9.25 -0.07
CA VAL A 127 13.15 9.21 0.89
C VAL A 127 12.61 8.71 2.22
N LEU A 128 12.96 7.46 2.62
CA LEU A 128 12.43 6.83 3.84
C LEU A 128 12.75 7.63 5.10
N GLU A 129 13.90 8.31 5.13
CA GLU A 129 14.31 9.19 6.23
C GLU A 129 13.46 10.47 6.33
N ASP A 130 12.75 10.84 5.26
CA ASP A 130 11.84 11.99 5.22
C ASP A 130 10.37 11.61 5.48
N ILE A 131 10.05 10.33 5.65
CA ILE A 131 8.74 9.92 6.17
C ILE A 131 8.65 10.35 7.63
N ASP A 132 7.60 11.07 7.99
CA ASP A 132 7.28 11.40 9.37
C ASP A 132 6.66 10.20 10.09
N HIS A 133 5.59 9.68 9.49
CA HIS A 133 4.92 8.45 9.93
C HIS A 133 4.06 7.87 8.81
N ILE A 134 3.64 6.61 8.99
CA ILE A 134 2.64 5.94 8.15
C ILE A 134 1.45 5.59 9.02
N GLU A 135 0.27 6.14 8.70
CA GLU A 135 -0.99 5.81 9.34
C GLU A 135 -1.65 4.64 8.59
N VAL A 136 -2.01 3.58 9.30
CA VAL A 136 -2.72 2.44 8.73
C VAL A 136 -4.03 2.23 9.48
N VAL A 137 -5.14 2.58 8.85
CA VAL A 137 -6.49 2.29 9.32
C VAL A 137 -6.91 0.94 8.75
N ARG A 138 -7.22 -0.01 9.62
CA ARG A 138 -7.71 -1.35 9.26
C ARG A 138 -9.22 -1.36 9.43
N GLY A 139 -9.93 -1.69 8.33
CA GLY A 139 -11.37 -1.58 8.21
C GLY A 139 -11.82 -0.39 7.36
N PRO A 140 -13.15 -0.23 7.16
CA PRO A 140 -13.68 0.72 6.20
C PRO A 140 -13.35 2.18 6.47
N GLY A 141 -12.73 2.84 5.49
CA GLY A 141 -12.48 4.28 5.45
C GLY A 141 -13.35 5.04 4.45
N ALA A 142 -14.28 4.35 3.79
CA ALA A 142 -14.99 4.86 2.62
C ALA A 142 -15.87 6.08 2.88
N SER A 143 -16.37 6.27 4.10
CA SER A 143 -17.18 7.45 4.49
C SER A 143 -16.43 8.79 4.39
N LEU A 144 -15.08 8.76 4.36
CA LEU A 144 -14.22 9.93 4.20
C LEU A 144 -13.42 9.89 2.91
N TRP A 145 -12.86 8.70 2.58
CA TRP A 145 -11.90 8.54 1.48
C TRP A 145 -12.55 8.04 0.18
N GLY A 146 -13.80 7.51 0.27
CA GLY A 146 -14.59 7.08 -0.87
C GLY A 146 -14.44 5.62 -1.24
N ALA A 147 -14.99 5.27 -2.38
CA ALA A 147 -14.90 3.93 -2.94
C ALA A 147 -13.46 3.42 -2.98
N ASN A 148 -13.31 2.10 -2.82
CA ASN A 148 -12.02 1.39 -2.74
C ASN A 148 -11.28 1.49 -1.39
N ALA A 149 -11.63 2.43 -0.47
CA ALA A 149 -11.22 2.39 0.94
C ALA A 149 -12.08 1.37 1.72
N VAL A 150 -12.13 0.12 1.24
CA VAL A 150 -13.04 -0.93 1.71
C VAL A 150 -12.48 -1.63 2.94
N ASN A 151 -11.29 -2.22 2.82
CA ASN A 151 -10.66 -2.99 3.88
C ASN A 151 -9.67 -2.17 4.70
N GLY A 152 -9.22 -1.02 4.18
CA GLY A 152 -8.27 -0.17 4.90
C GLY A 152 -7.87 1.10 4.16
N VAL A 153 -7.16 1.95 4.91
CA VAL A 153 -6.53 3.16 4.39
C VAL A 153 -5.10 3.22 4.89
N ILE A 154 -4.16 3.41 3.99
CA ILE A 154 -2.76 3.69 4.30
C ILE A 154 -2.46 5.14 3.90
N ASN A 155 -1.96 5.93 4.82
CA ASN A 155 -1.56 7.31 4.58
C ASN A 155 -0.10 7.51 4.98
N ILE A 156 0.74 7.71 3.99
CA ILE A 156 2.17 7.95 4.14
C ILE A 156 2.35 9.46 4.23
N VAL A 157 2.82 9.96 5.37
CA VAL A 157 2.99 11.38 5.64
C VAL A 157 4.46 11.71 5.68
N THR A 158 4.91 12.66 4.86
CA THR A 158 6.31 13.11 4.88
C THR A 158 6.49 14.34 5.79
N LYS A 159 7.69 14.48 6.33
CA LYS A 159 8.10 15.62 7.17
C LYS A 159 7.92 16.93 6.41
N ARG A 160 7.62 18.01 7.12
CA ARG A 160 7.60 19.35 6.52
C ARG A 160 8.99 19.81 6.12
N ALA A 161 9.09 20.70 5.15
CA ALA A 161 10.38 21.19 4.68
C ALA A 161 11.20 21.87 5.80
N ARG A 162 10.54 22.51 6.78
CA ARG A 162 11.22 23.11 7.93
C ARG A 162 11.89 22.09 8.86
N ASP A 163 11.37 20.86 8.91
CA ASP A 163 11.86 19.79 9.77
C ASP A 163 12.99 18.97 9.10
N THR A 164 13.35 19.32 7.85
CA THR A 164 14.33 18.61 7.02
C THR A 164 15.44 19.55 6.52
N GLN A 165 15.84 20.51 7.34
CA GLN A 165 16.88 21.47 7.00
C GLN A 165 18.28 20.84 7.00
N GLY A 166 19.23 21.46 6.24
CA GLY A 166 20.57 20.92 6.06
C GLY A 166 20.64 19.81 5.01
N SER A 167 21.73 19.11 4.99
CA SER A 167 22.00 18.03 4.03
C SER A 167 21.79 16.66 4.68
N LEU A 168 21.20 15.74 3.93
CA LEU A 168 21.15 14.31 4.23
C LEU A 168 21.84 13.56 3.09
N LEU A 169 22.76 12.68 3.43
CA LEU A 169 23.36 11.71 2.51
C LEU A 169 23.12 10.31 3.07
N VAL A 170 22.50 9.46 2.28
CA VAL A 170 22.35 8.02 2.56
C VAL A 170 23.03 7.25 1.44
N ALA A 171 23.84 6.26 1.77
CA ALA A 171 24.42 5.35 0.80
C ALA A 171 24.60 3.96 1.39
N GLY A 172 24.50 2.95 0.57
CA GLY A 172 24.69 1.58 1.02
C GLY A 172 24.72 0.58 -0.13
N GLY A 173 24.90 -0.69 0.25
CA GLY A 173 24.89 -1.79 -0.68
C GLY A 173 25.15 -3.12 0.01
N GLY A 174 24.80 -4.19 -0.67
CA GLY A 174 24.87 -5.56 -0.13
C GLY A 174 24.60 -6.60 -1.19
N THR A 175 23.97 -7.68 -0.78
CA THR A 175 23.66 -8.80 -1.68
C THR A 175 22.43 -8.50 -2.55
N GLU A 176 21.25 -8.35 -1.99
CA GLU A 176 20.03 -7.97 -2.70
C GLU A 176 20.03 -6.47 -3.05
N GLU A 177 20.32 -5.61 -2.09
CA GLU A 177 20.53 -4.18 -2.32
C GLU A 177 21.91 -3.96 -2.95
N ARG A 178 22.07 -4.17 -4.24
CA ARG A 178 23.37 -4.03 -4.96
C ARG A 178 24.01 -2.67 -4.75
N GLY A 179 23.17 -1.62 -4.64
CA GLY A 179 23.62 -0.29 -4.31
C GLY A 179 22.48 0.73 -4.28
N PHE A 180 22.52 1.62 -3.32
CA PHE A 180 21.57 2.73 -3.23
C PHE A 180 22.24 3.99 -2.72
N SER A 181 21.69 5.13 -3.11
CA SER A 181 22.13 6.43 -2.62
C SER A 181 20.99 7.43 -2.65
N THR A 182 20.95 8.30 -1.64
CA THR A 182 20.03 9.43 -1.55
C THR A 182 20.81 10.66 -1.13
N TYR A 183 20.57 11.77 -1.78
CA TYR A 183 21.00 13.07 -1.32
C TYR A 183 19.79 14.01 -1.23
N ARG A 184 19.59 14.64 -0.07
CA ARG A 184 18.57 15.64 0.17
C ARG A 184 19.22 16.88 0.72
N TYR A 185 18.77 18.04 0.27
CA TYR A 185 19.13 19.34 0.82
C TYR A 185 17.86 20.12 1.18
N GLY A 186 17.80 20.57 2.43
CA GLY A 186 16.77 21.49 2.93
C GLY A 186 17.35 22.87 3.19
N GLY A 187 16.60 23.89 2.84
CA GLY A 187 16.99 25.28 3.01
C GLY A 187 15.80 26.18 3.33
N LYS A 188 16.13 27.41 3.73
CA LYS A 188 15.19 28.48 4.05
C LYS A 188 15.29 29.58 3.00
N VAL A 189 14.16 29.99 2.42
CA VAL A 189 14.10 31.13 1.50
C VAL A 189 13.98 32.44 2.28
N ASN A 190 13.10 32.45 3.28
CA ASN A 190 12.87 33.57 4.22
C ASN A 190 12.28 32.94 5.53
N ASP A 191 11.85 33.80 6.48
CA ASP A 191 11.39 33.34 7.79
C ASP A 191 10.17 32.44 7.76
N ASP A 192 9.38 32.52 6.71
CA ASP A 192 8.11 31.80 6.56
C ASP A 192 8.15 30.72 5.47
N THR A 193 9.26 30.61 4.70
CA THR A 193 9.32 29.71 3.54
C THR A 193 10.52 28.79 3.61
N TYR A 194 10.25 27.51 3.66
CA TYR A 194 11.22 26.42 3.72
C TYR A 194 11.10 25.55 2.48
N TYR A 195 12.20 24.93 2.08
CA TYR A 195 12.20 23.99 0.97
C TYR A 195 13.11 22.82 1.25
N ARG A 196 12.85 21.71 0.59
CA ARG A 196 13.78 20.59 0.39
C ARG A 196 13.75 20.14 -1.05
N ALA A 197 14.86 19.60 -1.51
CA ALA A 197 14.96 18.89 -2.78
C ALA A 197 15.83 17.66 -2.59
N TYR A 198 15.52 16.58 -3.31
CA TYR A 198 16.24 15.31 -3.19
C TYR A 198 16.47 14.64 -4.54
N ALA A 199 17.47 13.75 -4.56
CA ALA A 199 17.69 12.76 -5.59
C ALA A 199 18.00 11.42 -4.91
N LYS A 200 17.37 10.35 -5.39
CA LYS A 200 17.51 8.98 -4.90
C LYS A 200 17.74 8.05 -6.07
N TYR A 201 18.60 7.06 -5.88
CA TYR A 201 18.83 5.98 -6.83
C TYR A 201 19.01 4.68 -6.07
N PHE A 202 18.51 3.60 -6.61
CA PHE A 202 18.81 2.24 -6.16
C PHE A 202 18.91 1.27 -7.34
N ASN A 203 19.66 0.19 -7.09
CA ASN A 203 19.75 -0.99 -7.93
C ASN A 203 19.63 -2.22 -7.03
N ARG A 204 18.65 -3.10 -7.33
CA ARG A 204 18.35 -4.32 -6.59
C ARG A 204 18.54 -5.54 -7.46
N ASP A 205 19.01 -6.62 -6.83
CA ASP A 205 19.26 -7.91 -7.47
C ASP A 205 17.95 -8.63 -7.81
N SER A 206 18.07 -9.59 -8.72
CA SER A 206 17.02 -10.57 -9.00
C SER A 206 16.85 -11.54 -7.83
N GLN A 207 15.67 -12.15 -7.74
CA GLN A 207 15.42 -13.31 -6.88
C GLN A 207 15.70 -14.62 -7.62
N GLU A 208 15.74 -15.73 -6.88
CA GLU A 208 15.90 -17.08 -7.45
C GLU A 208 14.53 -17.70 -7.79
N PHE A 209 14.48 -18.48 -8.86
CA PHE A 209 13.33 -19.33 -9.16
C PHE A 209 13.19 -20.48 -8.15
N ILE A 210 11.97 -20.97 -7.95
CA ILE A 210 11.74 -22.23 -7.23
C ILE A 210 12.57 -23.34 -7.89
N GLY A 211 13.51 -23.93 -7.13
CA GLY A 211 14.42 -24.96 -7.61
C GLY A 211 15.76 -24.45 -8.13
N GLY A 212 16.03 -23.17 -8.03
CA GLY A 212 17.32 -22.54 -8.26
C GLY A 212 17.48 -21.88 -9.63
N GLY A 213 18.40 -20.92 -9.67
CA GLY A 213 18.73 -20.10 -10.83
C GLY A 213 18.07 -18.72 -10.77
N ASP A 214 18.83 -17.70 -11.17
CA ASP A 214 18.40 -16.31 -11.10
C ASP A 214 17.22 -16.02 -12.05
N ALA A 215 16.23 -15.32 -11.56
CA ALA A 215 15.17 -14.72 -12.38
C ALA A 215 15.72 -13.48 -13.11
N ALA A 216 14.97 -12.94 -14.05
CA ALA A 216 15.31 -11.68 -14.70
C ALA A 216 14.38 -10.57 -14.18
N ASP A 217 14.31 -10.43 -12.85
CA ASP A 217 13.43 -9.50 -12.13
C ASP A 217 14.21 -8.43 -11.35
N ASP A 218 15.52 -8.31 -11.62
CA ASP A 218 16.35 -7.22 -11.11
C ASP A 218 15.83 -5.85 -11.60
N TRP A 219 16.01 -4.80 -10.78
CA TRP A 219 15.44 -3.50 -11.09
C TRP A 219 16.25 -2.33 -10.53
N GLN A 220 16.11 -1.20 -11.21
CA GLN A 220 16.76 0.03 -10.81
C GLN A 220 15.89 1.24 -11.09
N VAL A 221 15.85 2.18 -10.16
CA VAL A 221 15.04 3.40 -10.26
C VAL A 221 15.86 4.61 -9.82
N GLY A 222 15.78 5.68 -10.59
CA GLY A 222 16.18 7.01 -10.20
C GLY A 222 14.95 7.87 -9.93
N ARG A 223 14.94 8.58 -8.80
CA ARG A 223 13.86 9.48 -8.39
C ARG A 223 14.42 10.82 -7.94
N SER A 224 13.70 11.89 -8.21
CA SER A 224 14.02 13.22 -7.69
C SER A 224 12.75 13.97 -7.36
N GLY A 225 12.76 14.80 -6.33
CA GLY A 225 11.58 15.52 -5.91
C GLY A 225 11.93 16.76 -5.10
N PHE A 226 10.88 17.52 -4.79
CA PHE A 226 10.99 18.71 -3.98
C PHE A 226 9.72 18.93 -3.15
N ARG A 227 9.85 19.71 -2.09
CA ARG A 227 8.75 20.26 -1.30
C ARG A 227 9.07 21.68 -0.87
N VAL A 228 8.09 22.57 -0.95
CA VAL A 228 8.14 23.95 -0.48
C VAL A 228 6.95 24.17 0.44
N ASP A 229 7.20 24.58 1.67
CA ASP A 229 6.18 24.95 2.63
C ASP A 229 6.31 26.45 2.93
N TRP A 230 5.24 27.21 2.69
CA TRP A 230 5.08 28.60 3.10
C TRP A 230 4.11 28.63 4.29
N GLU A 231 4.63 28.97 5.46
CA GLU A 231 3.92 28.94 6.76
C GLU A 231 4.10 30.31 7.46
N PRO A 232 3.41 31.38 7.00
CA PRO A 232 3.51 32.71 7.62
C PRO A 232 2.83 32.72 9.01
N GLU A 233 3.09 33.75 9.81
CA GLU A 233 2.35 34.00 11.07
C GLU A 233 0.86 34.34 10.85
N GLY A 234 0.36 34.26 9.63
CA GLY A 234 -1.02 34.54 9.24
C GLY A 234 -1.91 33.29 9.23
N PRO A 235 -3.17 33.47 8.76
CA PRO A 235 -4.13 32.36 8.68
C PRO A 235 -3.84 31.37 7.55
N ASP A 236 -3.05 31.74 6.57
CA ASP A 236 -2.83 30.97 5.36
C ASP A 236 -1.56 30.12 5.43
N GLY A 237 -1.59 28.97 4.82
CA GLY A 237 -0.43 28.10 4.57
C GLY A 237 -0.48 27.54 3.15
N LEU A 238 0.67 27.32 2.53
CA LEU A 238 0.78 26.73 1.21
C LEU A 238 1.89 25.69 1.18
N THR A 239 1.56 24.50 0.75
CA THR A 239 2.51 23.43 0.40
C THR A 239 2.49 23.22 -1.10
N VAL A 240 3.67 23.16 -1.72
CA VAL A 240 3.84 22.73 -3.11
C VAL A 240 4.91 21.65 -3.12
N GLU A 241 4.59 20.49 -3.65
CA GLU A 241 5.51 19.37 -3.72
C GLU A 241 5.31 18.59 -5.03
N GLY A 242 6.30 17.81 -5.39
CA GLY A 242 6.23 16.94 -6.54
C GLY A 242 7.46 16.09 -6.66
N ASP A 243 7.31 15.00 -7.36
CA ASP A 243 8.42 14.12 -7.70
C ASP A 243 8.35 13.58 -9.13
N PHE A 244 9.47 13.00 -9.55
CA PHE A 244 9.66 12.42 -10.85
C PHE A 244 10.53 11.19 -10.72
N TYR A 245 10.13 10.09 -11.35
CA TYR A 245 10.91 8.86 -11.38
C TYR A 245 11.02 8.26 -12.77
N LYS A 246 12.11 7.53 -12.96
CA LYS A 246 12.33 6.68 -14.12
C LYS A 246 13.15 5.47 -13.72
N GLY A 247 12.75 4.30 -14.22
CA GLY A 247 13.42 3.05 -13.91
C GLY A 247 13.32 2.03 -15.02
N VAL A 248 14.06 0.95 -14.81
CA VAL A 248 13.96 -0.29 -15.56
C VAL A 248 13.67 -1.40 -14.56
N VAL A 249 12.65 -2.19 -14.87
CA VAL A 249 12.12 -3.27 -14.04
C VAL A 249 12.19 -4.55 -14.85
N GLY A 250 12.98 -5.51 -14.40
CA GLY A 250 13.06 -6.82 -15.02
C GLY A 250 11.79 -7.63 -14.73
N THR A 251 11.32 -8.39 -15.71
CA THR A 251 10.18 -9.29 -15.56
C THR A 251 10.43 -10.60 -16.28
N THR A 252 10.22 -11.71 -15.57
CA THR A 252 10.14 -13.05 -16.19
C THR A 252 8.68 -13.48 -16.20
N GLY A 253 8.14 -13.65 -17.38
CA GLY A 253 6.74 -14.03 -17.56
C GLY A 253 6.50 -14.95 -18.74
N ARG A 254 5.23 -15.24 -19.02
CA ARG A 254 4.83 -16.06 -20.17
C ARG A 254 4.16 -15.22 -21.25
N SER A 255 4.60 -15.46 -22.49
CA SER A 255 3.93 -14.96 -23.70
C SER A 255 3.19 -16.10 -24.37
N PHE A 256 1.96 -15.86 -24.75
CA PHE A 256 1.07 -16.85 -25.36
C PHE A 256 0.84 -16.57 -26.85
N SER A 257 0.59 -17.64 -27.62
CA SER A 257 0.31 -17.58 -29.05
C SER A 257 -0.56 -18.76 -29.49
N LEU A 258 -1.40 -18.60 -30.48
CA LEU A 258 -2.14 -19.71 -31.12
C LEU A 258 -1.28 -20.55 -32.09
N THR A 259 -0.04 -20.16 -32.30
CA THR A 259 0.94 -20.91 -33.13
C THR A 259 2.14 -21.32 -32.31
N THR A 260 2.86 -22.31 -32.76
CA THR A 260 4.10 -22.79 -32.10
C THR A 260 5.21 -21.72 -32.08
N PRO A 261 5.83 -21.47 -30.89
CA PRO A 261 5.53 -22.07 -29.59
C PRO A 261 4.25 -21.45 -29.01
N PHE A 262 3.32 -22.28 -28.53
CA PHE A 262 2.04 -21.83 -28.00
C PHE A 262 2.16 -21.01 -26.71
N ASN A 263 3.19 -21.32 -25.93
CA ASN A 263 3.62 -20.53 -24.77
C ASN A 263 5.15 -20.54 -24.71
N GLN A 264 5.73 -19.50 -24.20
CA GLN A 264 7.17 -19.40 -23.96
C GLN A 264 7.43 -18.48 -22.77
N THR A 265 8.43 -18.84 -21.96
CA THR A 265 8.97 -17.93 -20.95
C THR A 265 9.75 -16.83 -21.69
N VAL A 266 9.49 -15.59 -21.33
CA VAL A 266 10.14 -14.40 -21.86
C VAL A 266 10.69 -13.57 -20.70
N ASN A 267 11.87 -13.00 -20.91
CA ASN A 267 12.46 -12.03 -20.02
C ASN A 267 12.40 -10.67 -20.71
N THR A 268 11.92 -9.66 -20.01
CA THR A 268 11.83 -8.28 -20.51
C THR A 268 12.47 -7.32 -19.51
N ASP A 269 13.06 -6.26 -20.05
CA ASP A 269 13.47 -5.08 -19.29
C ASP A 269 12.41 -4.01 -19.54
N ASP A 270 11.43 -3.97 -18.65
CA ASP A 270 10.28 -3.09 -18.77
C ASP A 270 10.62 -1.69 -18.23
N SER A 271 10.09 -0.64 -18.86
CA SER A 271 10.33 0.73 -18.42
C SER A 271 9.23 1.20 -17.47
N ILE A 272 9.59 1.90 -16.41
CA ILE A 272 8.66 2.67 -15.58
C ILE A 272 9.06 4.13 -15.58
N PHE A 273 8.06 5.00 -15.64
CA PHE A 273 8.24 6.45 -15.70
C PHE A 273 7.01 7.11 -15.08
N GLY A 274 7.20 8.17 -14.33
CA GLY A 274 6.09 8.93 -13.79
C GLY A 274 6.53 10.11 -12.95
N GLY A 275 5.55 10.75 -12.36
CA GLY A 275 5.78 11.87 -11.47
C GLY A 275 4.49 12.59 -11.14
N ASP A 276 4.56 13.41 -10.11
CA ASP A 276 3.41 14.16 -9.62
C ASP A 276 3.74 15.63 -9.31
N MET A 277 2.69 16.40 -9.17
CA MET A 277 2.73 17.78 -8.69
C MET A 277 1.49 18.02 -7.83
N LEU A 278 1.69 18.41 -6.57
CA LEU A 278 0.63 18.71 -5.61
C LEU A 278 0.76 20.14 -5.08
N GLY A 279 -0.37 20.84 -5.00
CA GLY A 279 -0.51 22.12 -4.31
C GLY A 279 -1.61 22.01 -3.25
N ARG A 280 -1.31 22.41 -2.01
CA ARG A 280 -2.27 22.44 -0.90
C ARG A 280 -2.27 23.80 -0.25
N TRP A 281 -3.42 24.45 -0.23
CA TRP A 281 -3.67 25.68 0.50
C TRP A 281 -4.54 25.40 1.72
N THR A 282 -4.15 25.96 2.87
CA THR A 282 -4.89 25.88 4.11
C THR A 282 -5.19 27.28 4.61
N HIS A 283 -6.36 27.47 5.21
CA HIS A 283 -6.75 28.75 5.81
C HIS A 283 -7.44 28.52 7.17
N LYS A 284 -7.01 29.25 8.18
CA LYS A 284 -7.60 29.21 9.52
C LYS A 284 -8.41 30.48 9.76
N PHE A 285 -9.68 30.35 10.11
CA PHE A 285 -10.56 31.46 10.40
C PHE A 285 -10.42 31.90 11.86
N GLU A 286 -10.85 33.14 12.16
CA GLU A 286 -10.79 33.71 13.51
C GLU A 286 -11.68 32.96 14.52
N ASP A 287 -12.73 32.27 14.06
CA ASP A 287 -13.65 31.47 14.89
C ASP A 287 -13.11 30.08 15.21
N GLY A 288 -11.89 29.75 14.76
CA GLY A 288 -11.25 28.45 14.98
C GLY A 288 -11.57 27.39 13.93
N SER A 289 -12.46 27.70 12.97
CA SER A 289 -12.68 26.84 11.82
C SER A 289 -11.49 26.87 10.86
N ASP A 290 -11.36 25.85 10.02
CA ASP A 290 -10.30 25.78 9.01
C ASP A 290 -10.82 25.17 7.70
N MET A 291 -10.14 25.51 6.60
CA MET A 291 -10.38 24.90 5.31
C MET A 291 -9.09 24.51 4.63
N GLN A 292 -9.19 23.51 3.74
CA GLN A 292 -8.11 23.03 2.89
C GLN A 292 -8.61 22.88 1.46
N LEU A 293 -7.83 23.35 0.51
CA LEU A 293 -7.97 23.07 -0.92
C LEU A 293 -6.71 22.37 -1.40
N GLN A 294 -6.84 21.16 -1.93
CA GLN A 294 -5.75 20.40 -2.54
C GLN A 294 -6.03 20.18 -4.01
N VAL A 295 -5.01 20.36 -4.83
CA VAL A 295 -5.04 20.02 -6.26
C VAL A 295 -3.78 19.25 -6.58
N TYR A 296 -3.92 18.14 -7.32
CA TYR A 296 -2.75 17.44 -7.83
C TYR A 296 -2.95 16.93 -9.25
N TYR A 297 -1.82 16.71 -9.89
CA TYR A 297 -1.68 15.98 -11.14
C TYR A 297 -0.69 14.84 -10.92
N ASP A 298 -1.01 13.67 -11.44
CA ASP A 298 -0.20 12.46 -11.36
C ASP A 298 -0.08 11.81 -12.75
N LEU A 299 1.10 11.34 -13.09
CA LEU A 299 1.43 10.62 -14.30
C LEU A 299 2.08 9.29 -13.94
N VAL A 300 1.52 8.19 -14.42
CA VAL A 300 2.10 6.84 -14.34
C VAL A 300 2.16 6.28 -15.75
N ALA A 301 3.36 5.95 -16.19
CA ALA A 301 3.57 5.33 -17.49
C ALA A 301 4.60 4.19 -17.39
N GLY A 302 4.42 3.16 -18.18
CA GLY A 302 5.34 2.03 -18.18
C GLY A 302 4.91 0.91 -19.10
N ASP A 303 5.80 -0.05 -19.20
CA ASP A 303 5.60 -1.27 -19.97
C ASP A 303 5.69 -2.47 -19.02
N GLU A 304 4.95 -3.54 -19.31
CA GLU A 304 5.12 -4.84 -18.68
C GLU A 304 4.77 -5.95 -19.68
N LEU A 305 5.73 -6.84 -19.96
CA LEU A 305 5.55 -7.98 -20.88
C LEU A 305 4.93 -7.56 -22.24
N GLY A 306 5.30 -6.37 -22.73
CA GLY A 306 4.83 -5.83 -24.01
C GLY A 306 3.40 -5.27 -23.98
N VAL A 307 2.90 -4.92 -22.80
CA VAL A 307 1.70 -4.10 -22.59
C VAL A 307 2.13 -2.76 -22.06
N SER A 308 1.72 -1.67 -22.68
CA SER A 308 2.05 -0.31 -22.27
C SER A 308 0.84 0.37 -21.61
N LEU A 309 1.12 1.11 -20.54
CA LEU A 309 0.17 1.97 -19.84
C LEU A 309 0.68 3.42 -19.88
N ASP A 310 -0.20 4.36 -20.15
CA ASP A 310 0.00 5.80 -19.95
C ASP A 310 -1.25 6.35 -19.26
N GLU A 311 -1.13 6.76 -18.01
CA GLU A 311 -2.23 7.17 -17.15
C GLU A 311 -1.99 8.54 -16.54
N HIS A 312 -2.98 9.43 -16.70
CA HIS A 312 -3.00 10.79 -16.19
C HIS A 312 -4.15 10.95 -15.20
N THR A 313 -3.85 11.40 -14.00
CA THR A 313 -4.84 11.73 -12.99
C THR A 313 -4.78 13.22 -12.64
N PHE A 314 -5.94 13.88 -12.68
CA PHE A 314 -6.12 15.22 -12.15
C PHE A 314 -7.17 15.19 -11.05
N ASP A 315 -6.86 15.75 -9.87
CA ASP A 315 -7.72 15.70 -8.69
C ASP A 315 -7.80 17.06 -8.01
N VAL A 316 -9.00 17.40 -7.54
CA VAL A 316 -9.29 18.56 -6.71
C VAL A 316 -10.11 18.12 -5.52
N ASP A 317 -9.62 18.38 -4.31
CA ASP A 317 -10.28 18.06 -3.05
C ASP A 317 -10.36 19.30 -2.17
N PHE A 318 -11.58 19.63 -1.71
CA PHE A 318 -11.87 20.72 -0.78
C PHE A 318 -12.49 20.15 0.48
N GLN A 319 -12.03 20.65 1.64
CA GLN A 319 -12.67 20.37 2.93
C GLN A 319 -12.77 21.63 3.79
N HIS A 320 -13.76 21.64 4.66
CA HIS A 320 -13.97 22.65 5.69
C HIS A 320 -14.34 21.98 7.00
N HIS A 321 -13.68 22.39 8.07
CA HIS A 321 -13.88 21.91 9.42
C HIS A 321 -14.34 23.07 10.32
N PHE A 322 -15.37 22.83 11.17
CA PHE A 322 -15.87 23.81 12.11
C PHE A 322 -16.61 23.16 13.27
N GLN A 323 -16.68 23.85 14.41
CA GLN A 323 -17.48 23.45 15.54
C GLN A 323 -18.86 24.11 15.50
N ALA A 324 -19.93 23.33 15.65
CA ALA A 324 -21.31 23.79 15.71
C ALA A 324 -21.87 23.67 17.16
N GLY A 325 -21.74 24.74 17.90
CA GLY A 325 -22.00 24.74 19.35
C GLY A 325 -20.92 23.99 20.13
N ASP A 326 -21.29 23.50 21.35
CA ASP A 326 -20.30 22.90 22.26
C ASP A 326 -20.11 21.37 22.04
N ARG A 327 -20.94 20.73 21.21
CA ARG A 327 -21.02 19.26 21.12
C ARG A 327 -20.72 18.69 19.75
N ASN A 328 -20.85 19.48 18.70
CA ASN A 328 -20.73 19.00 17.32
C ASN A 328 -19.45 19.52 16.69
N ASP A 329 -18.65 18.61 16.17
CA ASP A 329 -17.40 18.89 15.49
C ASP A 329 -17.51 18.34 14.05
N ILE A 330 -17.75 19.27 13.09
CA ILE A 330 -18.22 18.96 11.76
C ILE A 330 -17.09 19.12 10.74
N VAL A 331 -16.91 18.10 9.91
CA VAL A 331 -16.07 18.14 8.72
C VAL A 331 -16.94 17.80 7.50
N TRP A 332 -16.82 18.58 6.43
CA TRP A 332 -17.44 18.32 5.15
C TRP A 332 -16.54 18.71 4.00
N GLY A 333 -16.77 18.16 2.84
CA GLY A 333 -15.97 18.50 1.67
C GLY A 333 -16.55 17.98 0.37
N MET A 334 -15.87 18.35 -0.72
CA MET A 334 -16.20 17.98 -2.09
C MET A 334 -14.93 17.66 -2.86
N GLY A 335 -15.02 16.70 -3.77
CA GLY A 335 -13.89 16.31 -4.61
C GLY A 335 -14.31 16.05 -6.05
N TYR A 336 -13.36 16.22 -6.97
CA TYR A 336 -13.51 15.81 -8.34
C TYR A 336 -12.20 15.24 -8.87
N ARG A 337 -12.28 14.05 -9.47
CA ARG A 337 -11.16 13.36 -10.10
C ARG A 337 -11.47 13.06 -11.56
N LEU A 338 -10.47 13.27 -12.41
CA LEU A 338 -10.42 12.89 -13.80
C LEU A 338 -9.24 11.95 -14.01
N ASN A 339 -9.51 10.75 -14.51
CA ASN A 339 -8.48 9.83 -14.96
C ASN A 339 -8.58 9.68 -16.47
N ALA A 340 -7.45 9.79 -17.17
CA ALA A 340 -7.35 9.53 -18.59
C ALA A 340 -6.24 8.51 -18.82
N ALA A 341 -6.55 7.37 -19.43
CA ALA A 341 -5.61 6.28 -19.65
C ALA A 341 -5.58 5.87 -21.12
N GLN A 342 -4.40 5.45 -21.55
CA GLN A 342 -4.17 4.79 -22.83
C GLN A 342 -3.46 3.45 -22.59
N PHE A 343 -3.90 2.41 -23.28
CA PHE A 343 -3.35 1.06 -23.22
C PHE A 343 -2.95 0.61 -24.62
N ASP A 344 -1.73 0.11 -24.75
CA ASP A 344 -1.30 -0.63 -25.95
C ASP A 344 -1.05 -2.08 -25.53
N GLY A 345 -1.87 -3.00 -26.03
CA GLY A 345 -1.88 -4.39 -25.63
C GLY A 345 -1.24 -5.32 -26.65
N ASN A 346 -1.20 -6.61 -26.30
CA ASN A 346 -0.76 -7.70 -27.17
C ASN A 346 -1.78 -8.85 -27.15
N PHE A 347 -1.45 -10.01 -27.73
CA PHE A 347 -2.35 -11.17 -27.72
C PHE A 347 -2.67 -11.67 -26.31
N THR A 348 -1.69 -11.64 -25.38
CA THR A 348 -1.83 -12.15 -24.01
C THR A 348 -2.74 -11.23 -23.19
N VAL A 349 -2.51 -9.92 -23.27
CA VAL A 349 -3.26 -8.89 -22.55
C VAL A 349 -3.59 -7.76 -23.52
N SER A 350 -4.85 -7.45 -23.65
CA SER A 350 -5.35 -6.31 -24.43
C SER A 350 -6.63 -5.76 -23.80
N PHE A 351 -7.12 -4.64 -24.32
CA PHE A 351 -8.33 -3.97 -23.85
C PHE A 351 -9.27 -3.70 -25.00
N THR A 352 -10.58 -3.85 -24.78
CA THR A 352 -11.59 -3.49 -25.79
C THR A 352 -11.75 -1.98 -25.92
N ASP A 353 -11.35 -1.22 -24.91
CA ASP A 353 -11.30 0.23 -24.89
C ASP A 353 -9.86 0.67 -24.55
N GLU A 354 -9.09 0.98 -25.59
CA GLU A 354 -7.67 1.37 -25.48
C GLU A 354 -7.48 2.81 -24.97
N HIS A 355 -8.52 3.66 -25.06
CA HIS A 355 -8.49 5.06 -24.61
C HIS A 355 -9.68 5.32 -23.72
N ARG A 356 -9.43 5.49 -22.42
CA ARG A 356 -10.49 5.66 -21.45
C ARG A 356 -10.36 6.96 -20.68
N THR A 357 -11.51 7.56 -20.37
CA THR A 357 -11.60 8.72 -19.48
C THR A 357 -12.69 8.48 -18.46
N ASP A 358 -12.31 8.50 -17.19
CA ASP A 358 -13.20 8.26 -16.05
C ASP A 358 -13.34 9.50 -15.18
N HIS A 359 -14.55 9.74 -14.71
CA HIS A 359 -14.90 10.87 -13.86
C HIS A 359 -15.42 10.38 -12.52
N LEU A 360 -14.97 11.03 -11.44
CA LEU A 360 -15.45 10.80 -10.09
C LEU A 360 -15.74 12.15 -9.43
N ALA A 361 -17.01 12.41 -9.13
CA ALA A 361 -17.44 13.55 -8.33
C ALA A 361 -17.87 13.06 -6.94
N SER A 362 -17.49 13.75 -5.89
CA SER A 362 -17.79 13.32 -4.53
C SER A 362 -18.13 14.47 -3.60
N ALA A 363 -18.92 14.16 -2.55
CA ALA A 363 -19.12 15.02 -1.39
C ALA A 363 -19.17 14.15 -0.15
N PHE A 364 -18.63 14.63 0.97
CA PHE A 364 -18.72 13.93 2.26
C PHE A 364 -19.13 14.88 3.37
N PHE A 365 -19.70 14.27 4.42
CA PHE A 365 -20.05 14.95 5.65
C PHE A 365 -19.82 14.01 6.82
N GLN A 366 -19.21 14.52 7.90
CA GLN A 366 -19.05 13.81 9.17
C GLN A 366 -19.28 14.76 10.33
N ASP A 367 -19.97 14.28 11.36
CA ASP A 367 -20.19 14.97 12.63
C ASP A 367 -19.73 14.09 13.79
N ASP A 368 -18.80 14.60 14.58
CA ASP A 368 -18.35 14.01 15.83
C ASP A 368 -19.09 14.65 16.98
N ILE A 369 -20.06 13.93 17.55
CA ILE A 369 -21.02 14.41 18.57
C ILE A 369 -20.55 14.00 19.97
N ALA A 370 -20.20 14.95 20.83
CA ALA A 370 -19.96 14.70 22.24
C ALA A 370 -21.29 14.41 22.95
N LEU A 371 -21.60 13.14 23.23
CA LEU A 371 -22.79 12.73 24.00
C LEU A 371 -22.57 12.97 25.48
N VAL A 372 -21.38 12.67 25.99
CA VAL A 372 -20.86 13.01 27.31
C VAL A 372 -19.48 13.59 27.13
N ASP A 373 -19.25 14.79 27.61
CA ASP A 373 -18.01 15.52 27.43
C ASP A 373 -16.82 14.65 27.93
N ASP A 374 -15.80 14.53 27.11
CA ASP A 374 -14.56 13.74 27.33
C ASP A 374 -14.75 12.23 27.57
N GLU A 375 -15.97 11.70 27.63
CA GLU A 375 -16.23 10.29 27.93
C GLU A 375 -16.87 9.52 26.76
N LEU A 376 -17.90 10.08 26.12
CA LEU A 376 -18.69 9.34 25.13
C LEU A 376 -18.92 10.18 23.88
N ARG A 377 -18.43 9.71 22.75
CA ARG A 377 -18.54 10.37 21.44
C ARG A 377 -19.22 9.46 20.43
N LEU A 378 -20.11 10.03 19.64
CA LEU A 378 -20.76 9.38 18.51
C LEU A 378 -20.32 10.08 17.22
N THR A 379 -19.70 9.35 16.30
CA THR A 379 -19.37 9.83 14.95
C THR A 379 -20.40 9.31 13.96
N LEU A 380 -21.01 10.20 13.20
CA LEU A 380 -21.89 9.88 12.08
C LEU A 380 -21.34 10.53 10.82
N GLY A 381 -21.16 9.75 9.77
CA GLY A 381 -20.61 10.25 8.52
C GLY A 381 -21.12 9.49 7.30
N SER A 382 -21.00 10.12 6.13
CA SER A 382 -21.25 9.48 4.84
C SER A 382 -20.51 10.20 3.73
N LYS A 383 -20.08 9.44 2.73
CA LYS A 383 -19.63 9.96 1.45
C LYS A 383 -20.63 9.59 0.37
N PHE A 384 -20.81 10.51 -0.57
CA PHE A 384 -21.68 10.41 -1.72
C PHE A 384 -20.79 10.58 -2.95
N GLU A 385 -20.83 9.62 -3.87
CA GLU A 385 -19.99 9.62 -5.06
C GLU A 385 -20.84 9.36 -6.31
N TYR A 386 -20.42 9.96 -7.42
CA TYR A 386 -20.90 9.64 -8.74
C TYR A 386 -19.71 9.34 -9.64
N ASN A 387 -19.66 8.11 -10.16
CA ASN A 387 -18.55 7.60 -10.97
C ASN A 387 -19.04 7.11 -12.34
N THR A 388 -18.11 6.95 -13.28
CA THR A 388 -18.40 6.55 -14.67
C THR A 388 -18.91 5.11 -14.78
N TYR A 389 -18.54 4.20 -13.84
CA TYR A 389 -18.84 2.77 -13.93
C TYR A 389 -20.25 2.42 -13.44
N THR A 390 -20.57 2.80 -12.22
CA THR A 390 -21.78 2.34 -11.50
C THR A 390 -22.75 3.48 -11.17
N GLY A 391 -22.37 4.73 -11.46
CA GLY A 391 -23.18 5.90 -11.17
C GLY A 391 -23.08 6.32 -9.70
N PHE A 392 -24.18 6.33 -8.96
CA PHE A 392 -24.26 6.93 -7.63
C PHE A 392 -24.08 5.90 -6.53
N GLU A 393 -23.12 6.20 -5.60
CA GLU A 393 -22.78 5.38 -4.45
C GLU A 393 -22.90 6.16 -3.13
N ILE A 394 -23.23 5.45 -2.03
CA ILE A 394 -23.36 6.02 -0.68
C ILE A 394 -22.59 5.15 0.30
N GLN A 395 -21.73 5.76 1.13
CA GLN A 395 -20.90 5.04 2.11
C GLN A 395 -21.09 5.61 3.52
N PRO A 396 -22.14 5.20 4.25
CA PRO A 396 -22.39 5.65 5.60
C PRO A 396 -21.52 4.93 6.63
N THR A 397 -21.24 5.63 7.75
CA THR A 397 -20.63 5.07 8.96
C THR A 397 -21.27 5.60 10.21
N ALA A 398 -21.31 4.77 11.26
CA ALA A 398 -21.63 5.16 12.61
C ALA A 398 -20.61 4.53 13.56
N ARG A 399 -19.98 5.35 14.41
CA ARG A 399 -18.95 4.91 15.35
C ARG A 399 -19.25 5.47 16.74
N LEU A 400 -19.03 4.66 17.75
CA LEU A 400 -19.19 5.05 19.15
C LEU A 400 -17.87 4.83 19.87
N LEU A 401 -17.33 5.87 20.50
CA LEU A 401 -16.13 5.84 21.32
C LEU A 401 -16.49 6.12 22.77
N TRP A 402 -16.09 5.23 23.67
CA TRP A 402 -16.20 5.41 25.11
C TRP A 402 -14.81 5.41 25.74
N THR A 403 -14.47 6.53 26.39
CA THR A 403 -13.20 6.78 27.11
C THR A 403 -13.49 6.97 28.59
N PRO A 404 -13.67 5.88 29.38
CA PRO A 404 -14.00 5.98 30.80
C PRO A 404 -12.89 6.65 31.63
N ASP A 405 -11.68 6.63 31.15
CA ASP A 405 -10.51 7.33 31.69
C ASP A 405 -9.46 7.55 30.60
N ARG A 406 -8.35 8.21 30.93
CA ARG A 406 -7.26 8.53 29.98
C ARG A 406 -6.38 7.33 29.60
N GLN A 407 -6.58 6.19 30.27
CA GLN A 407 -5.73 5.01 30.08
C GLN A 407 -6.40 3.97 29.19
N GLN A 408 -7.69 4.10 28.90
CA GLN A 408 -8.42 3.12 28.13
C GLN A 408 -9.52 3.72 27.25
N SER A 409 -9.76 3.09 26.13
CA SER A 409 -10.89 3.41 25.25
C SER A 409 -11.50 2.13 24.67
N ILE A 410 -12.80 2.15 24.50
CA ILE A 410 -13.58 1.11 23.84
C ILE A 410 -14.33 1.76 22.69
N TRP A 411 -14.32 1.14 21.53
CA TRP A 411 -15.07 1.65 20.39
C TRP A 411 -15.82 0.56 19.65
N LEU A 412 -16.91 0.97 19.03
CA LEU A 412 -17.78 0.17 18.18
C LEU A 412 -17.96 0.91 16.86
N ALA A 413 -17.97 0.20 15.75
CA ALA A 413 -18.26 0.78 14.44
C ALA A 413 -19.17 -0.11 13.61
N ALA A 414 -20.03 0.52 12.81
CA ALA A 414 -20.79 -0.11 11.73
C ALA A 414 -20.67 0.77 10.48
N SER A 415 -20.19 0.20 9.36
CA SER A 415 -19.88 0.95 8.16
C SER A 415 -20.29 0.19 6.92
N ARG A 416 -20.80 0.89 5.89
CA ARG A 416 -20.89 0.38 4.53
C ARG A 416 -19.77 1.01 3.69
N ALA A 417 -19.08 0.19 2.90
CA ALA A 417 -18.10 0.61 1.92
C ALA A 417 -18.39 -0.06 0.57
N THR A 418 -17.96 0.57 -0.51
CA THR A 418 -18.11 0.02 -1.85
C THR A 418 -16.77 0.00 -2.59
N ARG A 419 -16.57 -1.01 -3.42
CA ARG A 419 -15.52 -1.06 -4.42
C ARG A 419 -16.14 -0.91 -5.81
N THR A 420 -15.74 0.12 -6.52
CA THR A 420 -16.18 0.30 -7.92
C THR A 420 -15.34 -0.57 -8.85
N PRO A 421 -15.92 -1.03 -9.99
CA PRO A 421 -15.15 -1.74 -11.00
C PRO A 421 -13.92 -0.95 -11.47
N SER A 422 -12.89 -1.67 -11.88
CA SER A 422 -11.67 -1.12 -12.48
C SER A 422 -11.78 -1.08 -14.01
N GLN A 423 -10.82 -0.39 -14.65
CA GLN A 423 -10.71 -0.38 -16.12
C GLN A 423 -10.46 -1.78 -16.68
N ALA A 424 -9.64 -2.60 -15.97
CA ALA A 424 -9.40 -3.98 -16.35
C ALA A 424 -10.68 -4.81 -16.30
N GLU A 425 -11.41 -4.76 -15.19
CA GLU A 425 -12.67 -5.52 -15.06
C GLU A 425 -13.71 -5.11 -16.10
N ASP A 426 -13.70 -3.85 -16.55
CA ASP A 426 -14.62 -3.34 -17.57
C ASP A 426 -14.24 -3.80 -19.00
N SER A 427 -12.95 -3.80 -19.37
CA SER A 427 -12.55 -3.86 -20.78
C SER A 427 -11.42 -4.82 -21.13
N ILE A 428 -10.82 -5.54 -20.17
CA ILE A 428 -9.69 -6.43 -20.41
C ILE A 428 -10.08 -7.62 -21.31
N VAL A 429 -9.08 -8.07 -22.08
CA VAL A 429 -9.09 -9.34 -22.81
C VAL A 429 -7.79 -10.07 -22.47
N LEU A 430 -7.86 -11.07 -21.61
CA LEU A 430 -6.74 -11.94 -21.28
C LEU A 430 -6.83 -13.21 -22.13
N ASN A 431 -5.68 -13.69 -22.63
CA ASN A 431 -5.58 -14.96 -23.32
C ASN A 431 -4.38 -15.77 -22.83
N SER A 432 -4.65 -17.00 -22.43
CA SER A 432 -3.66 -18.04 -22.18
C SER A 432 -3.84 -19.18 -23.17
N VAL A 433 -2.76 -19.84 -23.57
CA VAL A 433 -2.84 -20.95 -24.52
C VAL A 433 -2.04 -22.13 -23.99
N LEU A 434 -2.72 -23.26 -23.82
CA LEU A 434 -2.08 -24.54 -23.55
C LEU A 434 -1.81 -25.26 -24.87
N PRO A 435 -0.60 -25.83 -25.07
CA PRO A 435 -0.23 -26.54 -26.28
C PRO A 435 -1.09 -27.79 -26.49
N PRO A 436 -1.28 -28.25 -27.73
CA PRO A 436 -2.01 -29.49 -28.02
C PRO A 436 -1.42 -30.69 -27.31
N ASN A 437 -2.26 -31.54 -26.72
CA ASN A 437 -1.85 -32.80 -26.11
C ASN A 437 -2.07 -33.98 -27.08
N VAL A 438 -1.32 -34.00 -28.17
CA VAL A 438 -1.45 -35.03 -29.22
C VAL A 438 -0.95 -36.43 -28.82
N THR A 439 -0.12 -36.51 -27.78
CA THR A 439 0.47 -37.76 -27.27
C THR A 439 -0.17 -38.27 -26.00
N ALA A 440 -1.22 -37.60 -25.51
CA ALA A 440 -1.84 -37.84 -24.21
C ALA A 440 -0.81 -37.81 -23.04
N ASP A 441 0.10 -36.84 -23.09
CA ASP A 441 1.08 -36.62 -22.03
C ASP A 441 0.38 -36.22 -20.72
N PRO A 442 0.54 -36.98 -19.63
CA PRO A 442 -0.09 -36.64 -18.36
C PRO A 442 0.44 -35.34 -17.72
N ASN A 443 1.61 -34.86 -18.14
CA ASN A 443 2.16 -33.58 -17.67
C ASN A 443 1.65 -32.36 -18.45
N ASN A 444 0.95 -32.57 -19.58
CA ASN A 444 0.31 -31.49 -20.32
C ASN A 444 -1.12 -31.30 -19.76
N PRO A 445 -1.44 -30.16 -19.11
CA PRO A 445 -2.76 -29.92 -18.53
C PRO A 445 -3.89 -29.79 -19.56
N ASN A 446 -3.56 -29.58 -20.85
CA ASN A 446 -4.56 -29.56 -21.92
C ASN A 446 -5.08 -31.01 -22.17
N PRO A 447 -6.39 -31.28 -21.96
CA PRO A 447 -6.94 -32.62 -22.22
C PRO A 447 -7.19 -32.88 -23.73
N PHE A 448 -7.00 -31.89 -24.60
CA PHE A 448 -7.38 -31.97 -26.03
C PHE A 448 -6.17 -32.11 -26.96
N PRO A 449 -6.30 -32.79 -28.12
CA PRO A 449 -5.26 -32.87 -29.12
C PRO A 449 -5.16 -31.59 -30.01
N VAL A 450 -5.78 -30.50 -29.58
CA VAL A 450 -5.79 -29.17 -30.20
C VAL A 450 -5.39 -28.12 -29.17
N PRO A 451 -4.96 -26.92 -29.57
CA PRO A 451 -4.69 -25.88 -28.60
C PRO A 451 -5.94 -25.56 -27.77
N LEU A 452 -5.74 -25.37 -26.45
CA LEU A 452 -6.75 -24.87 -25.55
C LEU A 452 -6.47 -23.40 -25.27
N GLN A 453 -7.32 -22.52 -25.76
CA GLN A 453 -7.32 -21.12 -25.41
C GLN A 453 -8.20 -20.94 -24.17
N ILE A 454 -7.67 -20.28 -23.14
CA ILE A 454 -8.39 -19.85 -21.94
C ILE A 454 -8.40 -18.34 -21.99
N GLY A 455 -9.60 -17.75 -22.00
CA GLY A 455 -9.76 -16.31 -22.05
C GLY A 455 -10.53 -15.76 -20.85
N VAL A 456 -10.21 -14.55 -20.41
CA VAL A 456 -11.01 -13.77 -19.47
C VAL A 456 -11.36 -12.44 -20.12
N LEU A 457 -12.65 -12.11 -20.14
CA LEU A 457 -13.18 -10.89 -20.74
C LEU A 457 -13.67 -9.94 -19.65
N GLY A 458 -13.42 -8.65 -19.85
CA GLY A 458 -14.07 -7.59 -19.09
C GLY A 458 -15.59 -7.55 -19.31
N ASN A 459 -16.30 -6.83 -18.45
CA ASN A 459 -17.75 -6.67 -18.50
C ASN A 459 -18.15 -5.24 -18.16
N GLN A 460 -18.63 -4.49 -19.12
CA GLN A 460 -19.09 -3.10 -18.97
C GLN A 460 -20.38 -2.93 -18.13
N HIS A 461 -20.94 -4.01 -17.63
CA HIS A 461 -22.16 -4.03 -16.82
C HIS A 461 -21.91 -4.51 -15.39
N GLN A 462 -20.66 -4.54 -14.96
CA GLN A 462 -20.34 -4.87 -13.58
C GLN A 462 -20.93 -3.84 -12.61
N GLN A 463 -21.35 -4.34 -11.44
CA GLN A 463 -21.81 -3.55 -10.32
C GLN A 463 -20.66 -3.28 -9.35
N SER A 464 -20.85 -2.36 -8.41
CA SER A 464 -19.96 -2.20 -7.27
C SER A 464 -20.06 -3.44 -6.36
N GLU A 465 -18.94 -3.83 -5.78
CA GLU A 465 -18.93 -4.75 -4.65
C GLU A 465 -19.28 -3.98 -3.37
N ASP A 466 -20.03 -4.59 -2.50
CA ASP A 466 -20.49 -4.02 -1.24
C ASP A 466 -19.85 -4.70 -0.05
N LEU A 467 -19.47 -3.91 0.95
CA LEU A 467 -19.07 -4.36 2.27
C LEU A 467 -19.98 -3.77 3.33
N LEU A 468 -20.48 -4.62 4.23
CA LEU A 468 -21.06 -4.20 5.52
C LEU A 468 -20.15 -4.72 6.63
N ALA A 469 -19.49 -3.81 7.36
CA ALA A 469 -18.51 -4.12 8.39
C ALA A 469 -19.01 -3.76 9.79
N PHE A 470 -18.70 -4.64 10.75
CA PHE A 470 -18.91 -4.44 12.19
C PHE A 470 -17.59 -4.62 12.92
N GLU A 471 -17.25 -3.67 13.78
CA GLU A 471 -15.97 -3.66 14.47
C GLU A 471 -16.15 -3.35 15.95
N LEU A 472 -15.30 -3.97 16.77
CA LEU A 472 -15.18 -3.72 18.21
C LEU A 472 -13.70 -3.60 18.55
N GLY A 473 -13.31 -2.52 19.22
CA GLY A 473 -11.94 -2.33 19.67
C GLY A 473 -11.81 -1.99 21.14
N TYR A 474 -10.67 -2.34 21.70
CA TYR A 474 -10.27 -2.01 23.05
C TYR A 474 -8.79 -1.62 23.09
N ARG A 475 -8.51 -0.42 23.61
CA ARG A 475 -7.16 0.07 23.86
C ARG A 475 -6.97 0.29 25.33
N VAL A 476 -5.82 -0.13 25.84
CA VAL A 476 -5.48 0.08 27.24
C VAL A 476 -3.99 0.34 27.43
N ARG A 477 -3.67 1.31 28.27
CA ARG A 477 -2.32 1.64 28.74
C ARG A 477 -2.35 1.76 30.27
N PRO A 478 -2.20 0.64 30.99
CA PRO A 478 -2.27 0.66 32.44
C PRO A 478 -1.15 1.48 33.08
N ASP A 479 0.03 1.53 32.44
CA ASP A 479 1.21 2.30 32.86
C ASP A 479 2.04 2.73 31.64
N ASP A 480 3.15 3.42 31.86
CA ASP A 480 4.02 3.96 30.82
C ASP A 480 4.91 2.91 30.14
N ASN A 481 4.84 1.65 30.57
CA ASN A 481 5.67 0.57 30.05
C ASN A 481 4.88 -0.48 29.28
N PHE A 482 3.54 -0.38 29.24
CA PHE A 482 2.70 -1.39 28.63
C PHE A 482 1.47 -0.78 27.95
N ALA A 483 1.30 -1.08 26.67
CA ALA A 483 0.10 -0.72 25.92
C ALA A 483 -0.38 -1.91 25.07
N VAL A 484 -1.69 -2.03 24.92
CA VAL A 484 -2.34 -3.05 24.08
C VAL A 484 -3.48 -2.41 23.29
N ASP A 485 -3.53 -2.70 22.00
CA ASP A 485 -4.66 -2.41 21.10
C ASP A 485 -5.21 -3.75 20.57
N ILE A 486 -6.51 -3.96 20.73
CA ILE A 486 -7.21 -5.16 20.27
C ILE A 486 -8.37 -4.71 19.39
N ALA A 487 -8.49 -5.28 18.20
CA ALA A 487 -9.62 -5.06 17.31
C ALA A 487 -10.18 -6.41 16.83
N ALA A 488 -11.49 -6.60 16.99
CA ALA A 488 -12.24 -7.70 16.42
C ALA A 488 -13.16 -7.15 15.33
N PHE A 489 -13.31 -7.90 14.24
CA PHE A 489 -14.13 -7.49 13.11
C PHE A 489 -14.96 -8.64 12.56
N TYR A 490 -16.09 -8.29 11.93
CA TYR A 490 -16.94 -9.18 11.14
C TYR A 490 -17.45 -8.40 9.92
N ASP A 491 -17.05 -8.86 8.76
CA ASP A 491 -17.23 -8.19 7.48
C ASP A 491 -18.05 -9.09 6.55
N ILE A 492 -19.12 -8.54 5.96
CA ILE A 492 -20.03 -9.22 5.02
C ILE A 492 -19.87 -8.54 3.66
N TYR A 493 -19.44 -9.32 2.67
CA TYR A 493 -19.27 -8.86 1.29
C TYR A 493 -20.36 -9.42 0.40
N ASP A 494 -20.86 -8.60 -0.51
CA ASP A 494 -21.88 -8.95 -1.49
C ASP A 494 -21.47 -8.44 -2.89
N HIS A 495 -22.00 -9.04 -3.94
CA HIS A 495 -21.68 -8.70 -5.33
C HIS A 495 -20.18 -8.77 -5.67
N LEU A 496 -19.44 -9.69 -5.04
CA LEU A 496 -18.02 -9.89 -5.36
C LEU A 496 -17.83 -10.33 -6.81
N ALA A 497 -16.74 -9.87 -7.41
CA ALA A 497 -16.39 -10.22 -8.79
C ALA A 497 -16.19 -11.74 -8.93
N THR A 498 -16.75 -12.31 -9.99
CA THR A 498 -16.66 -13.72 -10.39
C THR A 498 -16.24 -13.83 -11.85
N GLU A 499 -15.70 -15.00 -12.23
CA GLU A 499 -15.34 -15.33 -13.61
C GLU A 499 -16.32 -16.35 -14.19
N GLU A 500 -17.42 -15.89 -14.77
CA GLU A 500 -18.47 -16.73 -15.30
C GLU A 500 -18.10 -17.33 -16.68
N VAL A 501 -18.11 -18.65 -16.80
CA VAL A 501 -17.83 -19.34 -18.06
C VAL A 501 -18.90 -18.99 -19.11
N LYS A 502 -18.47 -18.39 -20.23
CA LYS A 502 -19.33 -17.97 -21.36
C LYS A 502 -19.25 -18.95 -22.51
N THR A 503 -18.06 -19.41 -22.83
CA THR A 503 -17.84 -20.33 -23.95
C THR A 503 -16.98 -21.52 -23.46
N ALA A 504 -17.42 -22.72 -23.79
CA ALA A 504 -16.62 -23.93 -23.62
C ALA A 504 -16.91 -24.88 -24.79
N GLY A 505 -16.00 -24.91 -25.77
CA GLY A 505 -16.23 -25.74 -26.97
C GLY A 505 -15.19 -25.64 -28.05
N PHE A 506 -15.34 -26.49 -29.05
CA PHE A 506 -14.46 -26.47 -30.23
C PHE A 506 -14.88 -25.35 -31.17
N VAL A 507 -13.94 -24.52 -31.56
CA VAL A 507 -14.12 -23.37 -32.48
C VAL A 507 -13.08 -23.43 -33.59
N PRO A 508 -13.33 -22.77 -34.76
CA PRO A 508 -12.29 -22.56 -35.76
C PRO A 508 -11.18 -21.70 -35.17
N CYS A 509 -9.91 -22.17 -35.30
CA CYS A 509 -8.77 -21.32 -34.90
C CYS A 509 -8.68 -20.09 -35.78
N PRO A 510 -8.48 -18.88 -35.23
CA PRO A 510 -8.40 -17.65 -35.99
C PRO A 510 -7.16 -17.56 -36.89
N THR A 511 -6.11 -18.37 -36.60
CA THR A 511 -4.82 -18.33 -37.33
C THR A 511 -4.45 -19.68 -37.92
N PRO A 512 -4.15 -19.75 -39.29
CA PRO A 512 -3.55 -20.95 -39.86
C PRO A 512 -2.18 -21.29 -39.24
N PRO A 513 -1.73 -22.57 -39.19
CA PRO A 513 -2.27 -23.72 -39.94
C PRO A 513 -3.32 -24.55 -39.19
N LEU A 514 -3.71 -24.17 -37.96
CA LEU A 514 -4.66 -24.92 -37.17
C LEU A 514 -6.10 -24.60 -37.62
N PHE A 515 -6.91 -25.63 -37.75
CA PHE A 515 -8.31 -25.47 -38.18
C PHE A 515 -9.33 -25.50 -37.04
N VAL A 516 -8.92 -26.06 -35.89
CA VAL A 516 -9.77 -26.23 -34.70
C VAL A 516 -8.97 -25.96 -33.45
N CYS A 517 -9.51 -25.13 -32.57
CA CYS A 517 -9.06 -24.87 -31.20
C CYS A 517 -10.18 -25.22 -30.22
N PHE A 518 -9.87 -25.44 -28.96
CA PHE A 518 -10.85 -25.41 -27.91
C PHE A 518 -10.81 -24.04 -27.24
N ASP A 519 -11.97 -23.40 -27.11
CA ASP A 519 -12.12 -22.11 -26.47
C ASP A 519 -12.82 -22.28 -25.11
N GLY A 520 -12.15 -21.87 -24.03
CA GLY A 520 -12.66 -21.82 -22.69
C GLY A 520 -12.65 -20.39 -22.18
N THR A 521 -13.57 -19.55 -22.66
CA THR A 521 -13.62 -18.14 -22.30
C THR A 521 -14.61 -17.90 -21.17
N SER A 522 -14.15 -17.19 -20.11
CA SER A 522 -14.97 -16.63 -19.03
C SER A 522 -15.12 -15.11 -19.19
N GLN A 523 -16.01 -14.53 -18.42
CA GLN A 523 -16.25 -13.09 -18.35
C GLN A 523 -16.49 -12.68 -16.90
N PHE A 524 -16.00 -11.54 -16.51
CA PHE A 524 -16.30 -10.96 -15.19
C PHE A 524 -17.80 -10.74 -15.00
N ASP A 525 -18.30 -11.01 -13.79
CA ASP A 525 -19.67 -10.77 -13.33
C ASP A 525 -19.64 -10.52 -11.81
N ASN A 526 -20.76 -10.23 -11.16
CA ASN A 526 -20.86 -9.95 -9.71
C ASN A 526 -21.78 -10.99 -9.04
N ARG A 527 -21.31 -12.23 -8.87
CA ARG A 527 -22.08 -13.36 -8.33
C ARG A 527 -21.37 -14.10 -7.21
N GLY A 528 -20.55 -13.37 -6.47
CA GLY A 528 -19.88 -13.88 -5.31
C GLY A 528 -20.27 -13.15 -4.04
N SER A 529 -20.14 -13.83 -2.90
CA SER A 529 -20.29 -13.27 -1.57
C SER A 529 -19.20 -13.80 -0.66
N ALA A 530 -18.93 -13.11 0.45
CA ALA A 530 -17.97 -13.58 1.43
C ALA A 530 -18.32 -13.10 2.84
N GLU A 531 -17.88 -13.88 3.83
CA GLU A 531 -17.81 -13.47 5.21
C GLU A 531 -16.36 -13.53 5.69
N THR A 532 -15.83 -12.44 6.24
CA THR A 532 -14.53 -12.44 6.90
C THR A 532 -14.66 -12.01 8.35
N TYR A 533 -13.91 -12.65 9.23
CA TYR A 533 -13.85 -12.27 10.63
C TYR A 533 -12.49 -12.57 11.22
N GLY A 534 -12.13 -11.80 12.24
CA GLY A 534 -10.82 -11.97 12.84
C GLY A 534 -10.56 -11.14 14.07
N LEU A 535 -9.33 -11.27 14.53
CA LEU A 535 -8.78 -10.58 15.68
C LEU A 535 -7.39 -10.03 15.34
N GLU A 536 -7.18 -8.78 15.66
CA GLU A 536 -5.91 -8.08 15.50
C GLU A 536 -5.46 -7.59 16.88
N VAL A 537 -4.22 -7.85 17.23
CA VAL A 537 -3.63 -7.44 18.52
C VAL A 537 -2.30 -6.76 18.27
N GLY A 538 -2.15 -5.53 18.73
CA GLY A 538 -0.89 -4.80 18.81
C GLY A 538 -0.48 -4.63 20.27
N THR A 539 0.79 -4.80 20.58
CA THR A 539 1.34 -4.61 21.93
C THR A 539 2.64 -3.84 21.89
N ASP A 540 2.78 -2.90 22.82
CA ASP A 540 4.01 -2.15 23.04
C ASP A 540 4.43 -2.33 24.49
N ILE A 541 5.65 -2.82 24.72
CA ILE A 541 6.17 -3.15 26.05
C ILE A 541 7.57 -2.55 26.20
N ARG A 542 7.83 -1.89 27.34
CA ARG A 542 9.15 -1.39 27.73
C ARG A 542 9.61 -2.04 29.03
N PRO A 543 10.23 -3.23 28.96
CA PRO A 543 10.69 -3.93 30.16
C PRO A 543 11.78 -3.18 30.92
N ALA A 544 12.54 -2.34 30.20
CA ALA A 544 13.57 -1.47 30.73
C ALA A 544 13.75 -0.24 29.82
N PRO A 545 14.33 0.88 30.27
CA PRO A 545 14.53 2.07 29.45
C PRO A 545 15.32 1.84 28.15
N TRP A 546 16.20 0.84 28.14
CA TRP A 546 17.05 0.45 27.02
C TRP A 546 16.47 -0.70 26.17
N TRP A 547 15.24 -1.16 26.44
CA TRP A 547 14.64 -2.29 25.77
C TRP A 547 13.17 -2.04 25.44
N GLN A 548 12.84 -2.05 24.15
CA GLN A 548 11.48 -1.94 23.64
C GLN A 548 11.10 -3.23 22.92
N LEU A 549 9.86 -3.66 23.08
CA LEU A 549 9.30 -4.85 22.48
C LEU A 549 7.95 -4.50 21.84
N HIS A 550 7.82 -4.70 20.53
CA HIS A 550 6.57 -4.55 19.79
C HIS A 550 6.08 -5.91 19.32
N GLY A 551 4.85 -6.25 19.65
CA GLY A 551 4.21 -7.48 19.22
C GLY A 551 2.99 -7.18 18.36
N ALA A 552 2.82 -7.94 17.27
CA ALA A 552 1.62 -7.90 16.44
C ALA A 552 1.15 -9.35 16.20
N TYR A 553 -0.16 -9.56 16.32
CA TYR A 553 -0.80 -10.82 16.00
C TYR A 553 -2.08 -10.59 15.21
N THR A 554 -2.26 -11.39 14.17
CA THR A 554 -3.46 -11.39 13.33
C THR A 554 -4.02 -12.80 13.24
N PHE A 555 -5.31 -12.92 13.46
CA PHE A 555 -6.11 -14.09 13.16
C PHE A 555 -7.19 -13.70 12.15
N LEU A 556 -7.26 -14.40 11.01
CA LEU A 556 -8.20 -14.15 9.92
C LEU A 556 -8.86 -15.46 9.49
N VAL A 557 -10.17 -15.43 9.36
CA VAL A 557 -10.96 -16.46 8.65
C VAL A 557 -11.74 -15.77 7.55
N MET A 558 -11.71 -16.36 6.36
CA MET A 558 -12.44 -15.91 5.19
C MET A 558 -13.19 -17.09 4.60
N ASN A 559 -14.46 -16.90 4.28
CA ASN A 559 -15.30 -17.88 3.62
C ASN A 559 -15.92 -17.18 2.39
N LEU A 560 -15.67 -17.74 1.21
CA LEU A 560 -16.24 -17.24 -0.05
C LEU A 560 -17.27 -18.26 -0.56
N ASP A 561 -18.39 -17.74 -1.05
CA ASP A 561 -19.49 -18.53 -1.58
C ASP A 561 -19.91 -18.00 -2.97
N ARG A 562 -20.41 -18.90 -3.80
CA ARG A 562 -21.05 -18.57 -5.08
C ARG A 562 -22.53 -18.30 -4.88
N ASP A 563 -23.03 -17.28 -5.53
CA ASP A 563 -24.47 -17.04 -5.60
C ASP A 563 -25.18 -18.11 -6.45
N ALA A 564 -26.46 -18.26 -6.21
CA ALA A 564 -27.28 -19.18 -6.98
C ALA A 564 -27.28 -18.81 -8.49
N GLY A 565 -26.76 -19.73 -9.32
CA GLY A 565 -26.66 -19.56 -10.76
C GLY A 565 -25.30 -19.08 -11.27
N SER A 566 -24.33 -18.81 -10.39
CA SER A 566 -22.92 -18.67 -10.78
C SER A 566 -22.35 -20.02 -11.24
N ASN A 567 -21.49 -19.97 -12.23
CA ASN A 567 -20.73 -21.10 -12.73
C ASN A 567 -19.21 -20.90 -12.61
N ASP A 568 -18.78 -19.90 -11.82
CA ASP A 568 -17.38 -19.67 -11.50
C ASP A 568 -16.79 -20.89 -10.79
N PRO A 569 -15.73 -21.52 -11.33
CA PRO A 569 -15.15 -22.71 -10.72
C PRO A 569 -14.14 -22.40 -9.61
N LEU A 570 -13.72 -21.13 -9.43
CA LEU A 570 -12.53 -20.76 -8.66
C LEU A 570 -12.82 -19.95 -7.41
N ILE A 571 -13.94 -19.22 -7.33
CA ILE A 571 -14.18 -18.27 -6.23
C ILE A 571 -14.12 -18.91 -4.84
N GLU A 572 -14.70 -20.10 -4.65
CA GLU A 572 -14.69 -20.80 -3.36
C GLU A 572 -13.28 -21.29 -2.94
N GLN A 573 -12.32 -21.33 -3.87
CA GLN A 573 -10.93 -21.72 -3.57
C GLN A 573 -10.11 -20.53 -3.09
N THR A 574 -10.58 -19.31 -3.34
CA THR A 574 -9.86 -18.06 -3.07
C THR A 574 -9.66 -17.80 -1.57
N ASP A 575 -10.44 -18.43 -0.68
CA ASP A 575 -10.26 -18.34 0.78
C ASP A 575 -8.88 -18.80 1.25
N GLY A 576 -8.29 -19.78 0.56
CA GLY A 576 -6.94 -20.32 0.83
C GLY A 576 -5.78 -19.42 0.40
N ARG A 577 -6.03 -18.19 -0.07
CA ARG A 577 -4.99 -17.23 -0.51
C ARG A 577 -4.45 -16.37 0.61
N ASN A 578 -5.05 -16.41 1.80
CA ASN A 578 -4.70 -15.55 2.91
C ASN A 578 -4.24 -16.37 4.11
N PRO A 579 -3.19 -15.94 4.85
CA PRO A 579 -2.74 -16.65 6.03
C PRO A 579 -3.75 -16.50 7.17
N ARG A 580 -4.04 -17.61 7.85
CA ARG A 580 -4.91 -17.59 9.04
C ARG A 580 -4.26 -16.95 10.25
N HIS A 581 -2.94 -17.08 10.35
CA HIS A 581 -2.17 -16.58 11.48
C HIS A 581 -0.95 -15.82 10.99
N GLN A 582 -0.76 -14.62 11.49
CA GLN A 582 0.47 -13.85 11.34
C GLN A 582 0.95 -13.39 12.71
N ILE A 583 2.23 -13.52 12.98
CA ILE A 583 2.87 -13.07 14.20
C ILE A 583 4.10 -12.25 13.81
N SER A 584 4.24 -11.08 14.40
CA SER A 584 5.41 -10.21 14.26
C SER A 584 5.88 -9.77 15.63
N VAL A 585 7.17 -9.92 15.91
CA VAL A 585 7.79 -9.49 17.17
C VAL A 585 9.06 -8.72 16.82
N ARG A 586 9.09 -7.44 17.17
CA ARG A 586 10.29 -6.59 17.07
C ARG A 586 10.83 -6.33 18.48
N SER A 587 12.12 -6.49 18.65
CA SER A 587 12.83 -6.24 19.91
C SER A 587 14.00 -5.31 19.65
N SER A 588 13.96 -4.13 20.25
CA SER A 588 14.88 -3.04 20.03
C SER A 588 15.66 -2.76 21.30
N PHE A 589 16.99 -2.74 21.22
CA PHE A 589 17.91 -2.56 22.34
C PHE A 589 18.81 -1.35 22.12
N ASP A 590 18.84 -0.44 23.06
CA ASP A 590 19.81 0.64 23.16
C ASP A 590 20.97 0.16 24.01
N LEU A 591 22.00 -0.39 23.36
CA LEU A 591 23.16 -1.00 24.04
C LEU A 591 24.04 0.07 24.72
N SER A 592 24.06 1.27 24.15
CA SER A 592 24.67 2.49 24.67
C SER A 592 24.16 3.70 23.88
N ASP A 593 24.60 4.91 24.24
CA ASP A 593 24.24 6.14 23.49
C ASP A 593 24.66 6.09 22.00
N ASP A 594 25.68 5.27 21.68
CA ASP A 594 26.22 5.16 20.32
C ASP A 594 25.81 3.87 19.58
N TRP A 595 25.29 2.88 20.27
CA TRP A 595 25.01 1.57 19.70
C TRP A 595 23.57 1.13 19.93
N ASP A 596 22.89 0.75 18.87
CA ASP A 596 21.59 0.10 18.91
C ASP A 596 21.62 -1.27 18.20
N PHE A 597 20.78 -2.19 18.68
CA PHE A 597 20.63 -3.52 18.12
C PHE A 597 19.16 -3.89 18.05
N ASP A 598 18.73 -4.39 16.91
CA ASP A 598 17.35 -4.71 16.62
C ASP A 598 17.19 -6.14 16.10
N ILE A 599 16.10 -6.78 16.51
CA ILE A 599 15.70 -8.10 16.06
C ILE A 599 14.25 -8.00 15.59
N TRP A 600 13.95 -8.60 14.46
CA TRP A 600 12.57 -8.74 13.96
C TRP A 600 12.30 -10.17 13.56
N ALA A 601 11.36 -10.83 14.24
CA ALA A 601 10.92 -12.20 13.98
C ALA A 601 9.47 -12.19 13.45
N ARG A 602 9.21 -12.91 12.37
CA ARG A 602 7.87 -13.00 11.76
C ARG A 602 7.52 -14.46 11.47
N TYR A 603 6.29 -14.82 11.71
CA TYR A 603 5.69 -16.08 11.30
C TYR A 603 4.43 -15.80 10.49
N VAL A 604 4.29 -16.47 9.35
CA VAL A 604 3.11 -16.44 8.48
C VAL A 604 2.68 -17.88 8.24
N SER A 605 1.39 -18.19 8.46
CA SER A 605 0.84 -19.53 8.18
C SER A 605 0.76 -19.78 6.67
N ASP A 606 0.57 -21.03 6.30
CA ASP A 606 0.46 -21.48 4.91
C ASP A 606 -0.67 -20.81 4.12
N LEU A 607 -0.48 -20.76 2.80
CA LEU A 607 -1.47 -20.34 1.80
C LEU A 607 -1.80 -21.56 0.92
N PRO A 608 -2.78 -22.42 1.34
CA PRO A 608 -2.99 -23.70 0.68
C PRO A 608 -3.36 -23.60 -0.81
N GLU A 609 -4.15 -22.61 -1.18
CA GLU A 609 -4.55 -22.40 -2.58
C GLU A 609 -3.36 -21.97 -3.46
N ARG A 610 -2.40 -21.26 -2.87
CA ARG A 610 -1.18 -20.80 -3.54
C ARG A 610 -0.04 -21.82 -3.50
N GLY A 611 -0.19 -22.91 -2.75
CA GLY A 611 0.89 -23.88 -2.55
C GLY A 611 2.10 -23.30 -1.81
N VAL A 612 1.88 -22.29 -0.96
CA VAL A 612 2.90 -21.66 -0.13
C VAL A 612 2.87 -22.26 1.25
N ASP A 613 3.96 -22.88 1.68
CA ASP A 613 4.13 -23.40 3.02
C ASP A 613 4.29 -22.27 4.05
N SER A 614 3.93 -22.54 5.32
CA SER A 614 4.19 -21.60 6.41
C SER A 614 5.68 -21.31 6.55
N TYR A 615 6.03 -20.06 6.80
CA TYR A 615 7.41 -19.63 6.93
C TYR A 615 7.67 -18.79 8.18
N PHE A 616 8.93 -18.79 8.59
CA PHE A 616 9.44 -17.98 9.69
C PHE A 616 10.66 -17.20 9.22
N THR A 617 10.59 -15.87 9.35
CA THR A 617 11.70 -14.99 8.99
C THR A 617 12.32 -14.34 10.22
N PHE A 618 13.59 -13.99 10.11
CA PHE A 618 14.36 -13.40 11.19
C PHE A 618 15.34 -12.39 10.64
N ASP A 619 15.16 -11.13 11.02
CA ASP A 619 15.99 -10.02 10.57
C ASP A 619 16.71 -9.41 11.77
N THR A 620 17.88 -8.83 11.55
CA THR A 620 18.67 -8.14 12.57
C THR A 620 19.28 -6.87 12.00
N ARG A 621 19.41 -5.85 12.84
CA ARG A 621 20.14 -4.64 12.53
C ARG A 621 21.08 -4.29 13.68
N LEU A 622 22.31 -3.89 13.36
CA LEU A 622 23.25 -3.28 14.28
C LEU A 622 23.56 -1.88 13.78
N GLY A 623 23.24 -0.87 14.58
CA GLY A 623 23.51 0.53 14.33
C GLY A 623 24.65 1.05 15.19
N TRP A 624 25.47 1.95 14.64
CA TRP A 624 26.56 2.62 15.33
C TRP A 624 26.62 4.11 14.93
N ARG A 625 26.59 4.97 15.92
CA ARG A 625 26.70 6.43 15.79
C ARG A 625 28.07 6.92 16.28
N PRO A 626 29.13 6.86 15.46
CA PRO A 626 30.49 7.22 15.87
C PRO A 626 30.67 8.69 16.22
N MET A 627 29.82 9.56 15.71
CA MET A 627 29.80 11.00 15.97
C MET A 627 28.41 11.55 15.60
N GLU A 628 28.13 12.77 16.09
CA GLU A 628 26.89 13.46 15.78
C GLU A 628 26.69 13.59 14.26
N GLY A 629 25.47 13.32 13.77
CA GLY A 629 25.11 13.36 12.37
C GLY A 629 25.61 12.20 11.52
N VAL A 630 26.26 11.17 12.07
CA VAL A 630 26.74 10.01 11.31
C VAL A 630 26.22 8.72 11.93
N GLU A 631 25.51 7.93 11.15
CA GLU A 631 25.11 6.56 11.50
C GLU A 631 25.65 5.56 10.48
N LEU A 632 26.21 4.46 10.98
CA LEU A 632 26.57 3.28 10.22
C LEU A 632 25.68 2.13 10.67
N SER A 633 25.11 1.37 9.74
CA SER A 633 24.35 0.18 10.10
C SER A 633 24.66 -1.00 9.21
N VAL A 634 24.53 -2.20 9.78
CA VAL A 634 24.57 -3.48 9.07
C VAL A 634 23.26 -4.19 9.35
N VAL A 635 22.59 -4.61 8.28
CA VAL A 635 21.30 -5.28 8.33
C VAL A 635 21.42 -6.65 7.68
N GLY A 636 20.92 -7.66 8.37
CA GLY A 636 20.74 -9.00 7.82
C GLY A 636 19.27 -9.33 7.80
N GLN A 637 18.77 -9.76 6.66
CA GLN A 637 17.36 -10.08 6.44
C GLN A 637 17.21 -11.56 6.09
N ASN A 638 16.10 -12.16 6.52
CA ASN A 638 15.76 -13.56 6.26
C ASN A 638 16.87 -14.55 6.67
N LEU A 639 17.52 -14.33 7.82
CA LEU A 639 18.77 -15.01 8.21
C LEU A 639 18.61 -16.52 8.51
N LEU A 640 17.41 -16.98 8.90
CA LEU A 640 17.19 -18.38 9.30
C LEU A 640 16.81 -19.30 8.14
N ALA A 641 16.23 -18.77 7.08
CA ALA A 641 15.93 -19.51 5.86
C ALA A 641 16.98 -19.19 4.78
N GLY A 642 17.31 -20.11 3.90
CA GLY A 642 18.12 -19.81 2.70
C GLY A 642 17.30 -18.95 1.75
N HIS A 643 16.11 -19.44 1.48
CA HIS A 643 15.08 -18.84 0.63
C HIS A 643 13.71 -19.39 1.06
N HIS A 644 12.62 -18.69 0.74
CA HIS A 644 11.24 -19.13 0.94
C HIS A 644 10.31 -18.42 -0.04
N LEU A 645 9.22 -19.09 -0.39
CA LEU A 645 8.15 -18.54 -1.21
C LEU A 645 7.15 -17.79 -0.33
N GLU A 646 6.72 -16.60 -0.76
CA GLU A 646 5.70 -15.82 -0.03
C GLU A 646 4.37 -15.76 -0.78
N PHE A 647 4.38 -15.79 -2.12
CA PHE A 647 3.17 -15.73 -2.94
C PHE A 647 3.41 -16.31 -4.33
N THR A 648 2.34 -16.67 -5.04
CA THR A 648 2.38 -17.09 -6.44
C THR A 648 1.51 -16.17 -7.30
N PRO A 649 1.92 -15.90 -8.58
CA PRO A 649 1.18 -15.01 -9.48
C PRO A 649 -0.26 -15.47 -9.75
N GLU A 650 -1.10 -14.51 -10.15
CA GLU A 650 -2.52 -14.74 -10.41
C GLU A 650 -2.86 -14.65 -11.91
N LEU A 651 -3.34 -13.47 -12.36
CA LEU A 651 -3.89 -13.26 -13.71
C LEU A 651 -2.82 -13.08 -14.78
N VAL A 652 -1.71 -12.43 -14.43
CA VAL A 652 -0.56 -12.27 -15.34
C VAL A 652 0.46 -13.32 -14.95
N ASP A 653 0.76 -14.23 -15.87
CA ASP A 653 1.60 -15.41 -15.63
C ASP A 653 3.09 -15.01 -15.56
N THR A 654 3.49 -14.39 -14.44
CA THR A 654 4.89 -14.22 -14.08
C THR A 654 5.38 -15.48 -13.38
N THR A 655 6.67 -15.80 -13.52
CA THR A 655 7.24 -16.98 -12.86
C THR A 655 7.51 -16.66 -11.39
N PRO A 656 6.99 -17.46 -10.43
CA PRO A 656 7.21 -17.19 -9.01
C PRO A 656 8.66 -17.34 -8.60
N THR A 657 9.13 -16.45 -7.73
CA THR A 657 10.49 -16.45 -7.18
C THR A 657 10.46 -16.54 -5.66
N GLU A 658 11.58 -16.91 -5.07
CA GLU A 658 11.74 -17.08 -3.62
C GLU A 658 12.53 -15.91 -3.03
N VAL A 659 12.07 -15.42 -1.88
CA VAL A 659 12.77 -14.39 -1.09
C VAL A 659 14.00 -15.00 -0.47
N GLU A 660 15.16 -14.40 -0.74
CA GLU A 660 16.47 -14.90 -0.33
C GLU A 660 16.96 -14.27 0.99
N ARG A 661 17.97 -14.87 1.55
CA ARG A 661 18.78 -14.28 2.62
C ARG A 661 19.59 -13.12 2.09
N SER A 662 19.52 -11.97 2.75
CA SER A 662 20.29 -10.80 2.31
C SER A 662 21.04 -10.12 3.47
N VAL A 663 22.11 -9.41 3.11
CA VAL A 663 22.89 -8.57 4.02
C VAL A 663 23.29 -7.30 3.30
N TYR A 664 23.12 -6.16 3.94
CA TYR A 664 23.60 -4.88 3.43
C TYR A 664 24.17 -3.98 4.52
N GLY A 665 25.04 -3.05 4.11
CA GLY A 665 25.54 -1.98 4.94
C GLY A 665 25.01 -0.63 4.47
N LYS A 666 24.69 0.26 5.42
CA LYS A 666 24.19 1.62 5.17
C LYS A 666 24.98 2.64 5.97
N VAL A 667 25.29 3.77 5.36
CA VAL A 667 25.78 4.99 6.00
C VAL A 667 24.76 6.10 5.81
N THR A 668 24.45 6.78 6.90
CA THR A 668 23.58 7.98 6.91
C THR A 668 24.37 9.14 7.51
N VAL A 669 24.43 10.27 6.80
CA VAL A 669 25.13 11.48 7.25
C VAL A 669 24.20 12.69 7.14
N THR A 670 24.05 13.41 8.24
CA THR A 670 23.31 14.69 8.31
C THR A 670 24.26 15.82 8.68
N PHE A 671 24.24 16.96 7.95
CA PHE A 671 25.13 18.11 8.17
C PHE A 671 24.58 19.42 7.65
#